data_84ade8a11c2ea51a4f0bd5f9a4291d3e
#
_entry.id   84ade8a11c2ea51a4f0bd5f9a4291d3e
#
_cell.length_a   1.000
_cell.length_b   1.000
_cell.length_c   1.000
_cell.angle_alpha   90.00
_cell.angle_beta   90.00
_cell.angle_gamma   90.00
#
_symmetry.space_group_name_H-M   'P 1'
#
loop_
_entity.id
_entity.type
_entity.pdbx_description
1 polymer ?
#
loop_
_entity_poly.entity_id
_entity_poly.type
_entity_poly.pdbx_seq_one_letter_code
_entity_poly.pdbx_strand_id
1 'polypeptide(L)'
;MVGKTLLSYRIEAKLGAGGMGVVYRAVDSRLDRKVAIKVLPASALSSADRERRFVQEAKAASSLNHPNIVTIYDINTQELEGESIQYIAMELVAGETLHHLIRGKGLRIRDALKYATQIADALAVAHAAGIVHRDLKPSNVMVTPQGLVKILDFGLAKLGGTTKPDAYAETMHAQGAPLTEEGMVLGTVAYMSPEQAEGKQLDARSDIFSFGSVLYEMVTGRQAFTGASKLSSLSAVLYKEPQPVAESVPDIPPELDRIISRCLKKDPERRWQTMADVKVALEELREELESSSVAISKPKAGNRATRQARWLALGALASLLLGLVPGAYFARRFFGSHPPSFQRLTFRRGDVTSARFAPGGTVVYSAEWGGAPSTLFSAQPGNREARPLGLPSGRVLAISPTGEMAVLLGGGPVATLARVSFSGGAPREILENVSGADWGPDGESLAVVRTVAGRYRLEYPVGTVLYETEGRPPVSPRVSTDGELVAFFDFDAEVGDASVCVAGPNRPKQVLSRGWRGTGALNWSPKGDEIWFSANQSGGDPALYAVNLSGRQRVLSQVAGWIVMQDVARDGRVLLSAVNSRLGILYVPPDGSTERDLAWLDASLVYELSDDAKLLLFVELSGGEGRNAAIYLRKTDGSAAVRLGYGNRPSLSPDGKWVLCIRYEPGHSQLLLLPTGPGESRLLNVEGMRYESAEWFPDGKRILFTGNQAGHPVRTWIYDLDGEGPKPITPEGVRATRVSPDGHSFVIAEAHKLSLGDISGGSPRTISDLQSGETVVRWGGDGRYLFLRQLEGDTIRVSRLDVSTRRKEPWRVLKVPEPGAEFFGPLALSADGKAYACSFQRDLANLYLVKGLR
;
A
#
# COMPACT_ATOMS: atom_id res chain seq x y z
N MET A 1 15.15 35.60 -26.67
CA MET A 1 15.50 34.88 -25.39
C MET A 1 17.00 34.79 -25.15
N VAL A 2 17.87 34.49 -26.15
CA VAL A 2 19.35 34.47 -25.95
C VAL A 2 19.84 35.83 -25.54
N GLY A 3 20.70 35.90 -24.52
CA GLY A 3 21.20 37.15 -23.91
C GLY A 3 20.30 37.76 -22.83
N LYS A 4 19.05 37.26 -22.67
CA LYS A 4 18.12 37.69 -21.59
C LYS A 4 18.33 36.89 -20.32
N THR A 5 17.87 37.45 -19.20
CA THR A 5 17.95 36.79 -17.88
C THR A 5 16.53 36.49 -17.37
N LEU A 6 16.27 35.23 -16.99
CA LEU A 6 15.06 34.81 -16.31
C LEU A 6 15.39 34.60 -14.83
N LEU A 7 14.94 35.50 -13.96
CA LEU A 7 15.34 35.56 -12.54
C LEU A 7 16.87 35.48 -12.40
N SER A 8 17.39 34.36 -11.93
CA SER A 8 18.84 34.11 -11.76
C SER A 8 19.48 33.37 -12.95
N TYR A 9 18.73 33.03 -14.00
CA TYR A 9 19.20 32.22 -15.11
C TYR A 9 19.51 33.06 -16.34
N ARG A 10 20.79 33.26 -16.64
CA ARG A 10 21.25 33.97 -17.86
C ARG A 10 21.31 33.03 -19.05
N ILE A 11 20.48 33.26 -20.06
CA ILE A 11 20.36 32.43 -21.24
C ILE A 11 21.54 32.65 -22.19
N GLU A 12 22.29 31.56 -22.50
CA GLU A 12 23.49 31.62 -23.36
C GLU A 12 23.22 31.20 -24.80
N ALA A 13 22.51 30.09 -24.99
CA ALA A 13 22.27 29.51 -26.30
C ALA A 13 20.99 28.70 -26.38
N LYS A 14 20.40 28.60 -27.58
CA LYS A 14 19.29 27.68 -27.84
C LYS A 14 19.84 26.28 -28.06
N LEU A 15 19.30 25.29 -27.34
CA LEU A 15 19.66 23.86 -27.49
C LEU A 15 18.73 23.14 -28.46
N GLY A 16 17.44 23.47 -28.45
CA GLY A 16 16.44 22.83 -29.28
C GLY A 16 15.10 23.53 -29.22
N ALA A 17 14.21 23.20 -30.18
CA ALA A 17 12.83 23.63 -30.18
C ALA A 17 11.95 22.45 -30.60
N GLY A 18 10.75 22.35 -30.03
CA GLY A 18 9.77 21.31 -30.36
C GLY A 18 8.36 21.75 -30.01
N GLY A 19 7.38 20.91 -30.25
CA GLY A 19 5.97 21.20 -29.98
C GLY A 19 5.63 21.52 -28.51
N MET A 20 6.55 21.25 -27.58
CA MET A 20 6.38 21.45 -26.12
C MET A 20 7.21 22.63 -25.60
N GLY A 21 7.77 23.45 -26.47
CA GLY A 21 8.56 24.61 -26.08
C GLY A 21 9.97 24.65 -26.65
N VAL A 22 10.75 25.59 -26.16
CA VAL A 22 12.13 25.81 -26.57
C VAL A 22 13.05 25.58 -25.37
N VAL A 23 14.11 24.80 -25.59
CA VAL A 23 15.11 24.50 -24.54
C VAL A 23 16.36 25.35 -24.82
N TYR A 24 16.82 26.04 -23.79
CA TYR A 24 18.00 26.88 -23.79
C TYR A 24 19.04 26.37 -22.80
N ARG A 25 20.33 26.59 -23.13
CA ARG A 25 21.42 26.54 -22.16
C ARG A 25 21.50 27.89 -21.45
N ALA A 26 21.55 27.84 -20.12
CA ALA A 26 21.70 29.03 -19.27
C ALA A 26 22.71 28.79 -18.15
N VAL A 27 23.12 29.86 -17.51
CA VAL A 27 23.94 29.83 -16.28
C VAL A 27 23.07 30.32 -15.13
N ASP A 28 22.97 29.52 -14.07
CA ASP A 28 22.44 29.94 -12.78
C ASP A 28 23.48 30.85 -12.08
N SER A 29 23.23 32.15 -12.07
CA SER A 29 24.14 33.14 -11.54
C SER A 29 24.32 33.09 -10.01
N ARG A 30 23.46 32.40 -9.28
CA ARG A 30 23.57 32.21 -7.82
C ARG A 30 24.50 31.06 -7.45
N LEU A 31 24.48 29.99 -8.26
CA LEU A 31 25.23 28.76 -7.98
C LEU A 31 26.37 28.51 -8.97
N ASP A 32 26.62 29.47 -9.88
CA ASP A 32 27.64 29.42 -10.95
C ASP A 32 27.69 28.06 -11.69
N ARG A 33 26.51 27.55 -12.07
CA ARG A 33 26.41 26.29 -12.79
C ARG A 33 25.60 26.40 -14.09
N LYS A 34 25.95 25.57 -15.08
CA LYS A 34 25.19 25.47 -16.32
C LYS A 34 23.92 24.63 -16.10
N VAL A 35 22.79 25.10 -16.62
CA VAL A 35 21.47 24.49 -16.52
C VAL A 35 20.79 24.48 -17.89
N ALA A 36 19.79 23.60 -18.07
CA ALA A 36 18.87 23.66 -19.19
C ALA A 36 17.59 24.40 -18.75
N ILE A 37 17.13 25.33 -19.54
CA ILE A 37 15.88 26.08 -19.32
C ILE A 37 14.91 25.72 -20.43
N LYS A 38 13.82 25.06 -20.09
CA LYS A 38 12.72 24.79 -21.01
C LYS A 38 11.65 25.86 -20.86
N VAL A 39 11.45 26.65 -21.89
CA VAL A 39 10.44 27.70 -21.97
C VAL A 39 9.20 27.12 -22.66
N LEU A 40 8.05 27.28 -22.04
CA LEU A 40 6.78 26.75 -22.53
C LEU A 40 6.09 27.74 -23.47
N PRO A 41 5.40 27.27 -24.51
CA PRO A 41 4.64 28.16 -25.38
C PRO A 41 3.40 28.70 -24.66
N ALA A 42 3.09 29.99 -24.87
CA ALA A 42 1.92 30.65 -24.26
C ALA A 42 0.59 29.93 -24.60
N SER A 43 0.49 29.28 -25.76
CA SER A 43 -0.68 28.48 -26.16
C SER A 43 -0.91 27.20 -25.35
N ALA A 44 0.11 26.70 -24.65
CA ALA A 44 0.00 25.50 -23.81
C ALA A 44 -0.79 25.76 -22.51
N LEU A 45 -0.97 27.03 -22.12
CA LEU A 45 -1.47 27.47 -20.80
C LEU A 45 -2.76 28.30 -20.91
N SER A 46 -3.57 28.06 -21.90
CA SER A 46 -4.76 28.86 -22.23
C SER A 46 -5.90 28.82 -21.18
N SER A 47 -5.72 28.08 -20.05
CA SER A 47 -6.66 28.10 -18.90
C SER A 47 -5.94 27.93 -17.58
N ALA A 48 -6.42 28.60 -16.54
CA ALA A 48 -5.88 28.53 -15.17
C ALA A 48 -5.83 27.10 -14.61
N ASP A 49 -6.71 26.22 -15.05
CA ASP A 49 -6.72 24.80 -14.63
C ASP A 49 -5.60 23.98 -15.29
N ARG A 50 -5.19 24.32 -16.51
CA ARG A 50 -4.05 23.67 -17.19
C ARG A 50 -2.75 24.09 -16.54
N GLU A 51 -2.63 25.38 -16.20
CA GLU A 51 -1.47 25.90 -15.47
C GLU A 51 -1.29 25.24 -14.12
N ARG A 52 -2.36 25.11 -13.33
CA ARG A 52 -2.33 24.44 -12.02
C ARG A 52 -1.90 22.98 -12.13
N ARG A 53 -2.44 22.23 -13.08
CA ARG A 53 -2.08 20.82 -13.31
C ARG A 53 -0.63 20.68 -13.76
N PHE A 54 -0.17 21.54 -14.66
CA PHE A 54 1.22 21.56 -15.08
C PHE A 54 2.19 21.76 -13.91
N VAL A 55 1.95 22.77 -13.06
CA VAL A 55 2.77 23.04 -11.87
C VAL A 55 2.72 21.85 -10.91
N GLN A 56 1.58 21.19 -10.78
CA GLN A 56 1.41 20.02 -9.92
C GLN A 56 2.17 18.80 -10.44
N GLU A 57 2.10 18.50 -11.73
CA GLU A 57 2.84 17.40 -12.36
C GLU A 57 4.35 17.67 -12.36
N ALA A 58 4.76 18.89 -12.62
CA ALA A 58 6.16 19.27 -12.56
C ALA A 58 6.73 19.20 -11.13
N LYS A 59 5.93 19.57 -10.11
CA LYS A 59 6.28 19.36 -8.70
C LYS A 59 6.39 17.87 -8.35
N ALA A 60 5.48 17.03 -8.83
CA ALA A 60 5.57 15.60 -8.63
C ALA A 60 6.83 15.03 -9.29
N ALA A 61 7.15 15.41 -10.52
CA ALA A 61 8.37 15.00 -11.21
C ALA A 61 9.65 15.50 -10.50
N SER A 62 9.61 16.68 -9.88
CA SER A 62 10.75 17.24 -9.13
C SER A 62 11.07 16.49 -7.83
N SER A 63 10.13 15.69 -7.30
CA SER A 63 10.36 14.85 -6.13
C SER A 63 11.13 13.56 -6.44
N LEU A 64 11.26 13.20 -7.73
CA LEU A 64 12.04 12.03 -8.15
C LEU A 64 13.55 12.33 -8.06
N ASN A 65 14.23 11.61 -7.19
CA ASN A 65 15.68 11.65 -7.07
C ASN A 65 16.27 10.30 -7.51
N HIS A 66 16.73 10.23 -8.76
CA HIS A 66 17.28 9.01 -9.32
C HIS A 66 18.41 9.33 -10.32
N PRO A 67 19.52 8.57 -10.35
CA PRO A 67 20.66 8.84 -11.23
C PRO A 67 20.29 8.86 -12.72
N ASN A 68 19.25 8.11 -13.13
CA ASN A 68 18.81 8.00 -14.52
C ASN A 68 17.57 8.88 -14.83
N ILE A 69 17.17 9.79 -13.95
CA ILE A 69 16.15 10.81 -14.19
C ILE A 69 16.80 12.19 -14.18
N VAL A 70 16.38 13.08 -15.07
CA VAL A 70 16.85 14.48 -15.08
C VAL A 70 16.34 15.20 -13.85
N THR A 71 17.21 15.91 -13.14
CA THR A 71 16.84 16.66 -11.94
C THR A 71 16.20 17.99 -12.33
N ILE A 72 14.99 18.28 -11.84
CA ILE A 72 14.33 19.58 -11.95
C ILE A 72 14.80 20.45 -10.77
N TYR A 73 15.35 21.64 -11.07
CA TYR A 73 15.86 22.55 -10.07
C TYR A 73 14.86 23.63 -9.65
N ASP A 74 14.07 24.12 -10.62
CA ASP A 74 13.12 25.20 -10.38
C ASP A 74 12.02 25.23 -11.43
N ILE A 75 10.84 25.75 -11.05
CA ILE A 75 9.70 25.96 -11.93
C ILE A 75 9.15 27.33 -11.58
N ASN A 76 9.18 28.23 -12.55
CA ASN A 76 8.80 29.62 -12.27
C ASN A 76 8.10 30.29 -13.46
N THR A 77 7.46 31.41 -13.16
CA THR A 77 6.81 32.30 -14.15
C THR A 77 7.40 33.69 -13.98
N GLN A 78 7.79 34.31 -15.08
CA GLN A 78 8.30 35.68 -15.11
C GLN A 78 7.66 36.49 -16.23
N GLU A 79 7.28 37.71 -15.93
CA GLU A 79 6.89 38.68 -16.96
C GLU A 79 8.13 39.26 -17.65
N LEU A 80 8.20 39.16 -18.98
CA LEU A 80 9.28 39.73 -19.78
C LEU A 80 8.66 40.43 -20.99
N GLU A 81 8.87 41.71 -21.13
CA GLU A 81 8.38 42.54 -22.25
C GLU A 81 6.84 42.49 -22.43
N GLY A 82 6.09 42.34 -21.32
CA GLY A 82 4.63 42.25 -21.33
C GLY A 82 4.06 40.86 -21.60
N GLU A 83 4.91 39.85 -21.77
CA GLU A 83 4.51 38.46 -21.90
C GLU A 83 4.86 37.66 -20.65
N SER A 84 3.92 36.85 -20.18
CA SER A 84 4.13 35.93 -19.08
C SER A 84 4.83 34.66 -19.59
N ILE A 85 6.08 34.45 -19.18
CA ILE A 85 6.93 33.34 -19.61
C ILE A 85 7.04 32.33 -18.48
N GLN A 86 6.53 31.13 -18.71
CA GLN A 86 6.74 30.00 -17.80
C GLN A 86 7.93 29.16 -18.26
N TYR A 87 8.76 28.75 -17.30
CA TYR A 87 9.93 27.94 -17.60
C TYR A 87 10.24 26.93 -16.50
N ILE A 88 10.93 25.87 -16.91
CA ILE A 88 11.50 24.85 -16.01
C ILE A 88 13.01 24.93 -16.12
N ALA A 89 13.69 25.09 -14.97
CA ALA A 89 15.13 24.95 -14.86
C ALA A 89 15.49 23.53 -14.45
N MET A 90 16.36 22.87 -15.20
CA MET A 90 16.72 21.48 -14.99
C MET A 90 18.20 21.21 -15.25
N GLU A 91 18.64 20.01 -14.88
CA GLU A 91 19.98 19.52 -15.13
C GLU A 91 20.34 19.60 -16.63
N LEU A 92 21.49 20.19 -16.94
CA LEU A 92 22.05 20.17 -18.29
C LEU A 92 22.81 18.87 -18.51
N VAL A 93 22.23 17.95 -19.24
CA VAL A 93 22.84 16.64 -19.54
C VAL A 93 23.85 16.81 -20.69
N ALA A 94 25.11 16.49 -20.42
CA ALA A 94 26.14 16.42 -21.44
C ALA A 94 26.10 15.03 -22.13
N GLY A 95 25.53 14.92 -23.31
CA GLY A 95 25.39 13.64 -24.02
C GLY A 95 24.60 13.77 -25.32
N GLU A 96 24.28 12.64 -25.91
CA GLU A 96 23.47 12.54 -27.13
C GLU A 96 22.13 11.87 -26.81
N THR A 97 21.09 12.17 -27.61
CA THR A 97 19.82 11.46 -27.48
C THR A 97 19.94 10.02 -27.97
N LEU A 98 19.20 9.12 -27.36
CA LEU A 98 19.14 7.71 -27.78
C LEU A 98 18.72 7.59 -29.25
N HIS A 99 17.86 8.51 -29.73
CA HIS A 99 17.51 8.62 -31.15
C HIS A 99 18.73 8.82 -32.07
N HIS A 100 19.67 9.67 -31.67
CA HIS A 100 20.93 9.88 -32.42
C HIS A 100 21.83 8.65 -32.41
N LEU A 101 21.90 7.95 -31.29
CA LEU A 101 22.74 6.75 -31.13
C LEU A 101 22.23 5.58 -31.98
N ILE A 102 20.91 5.40 -32.11
CA ILE A 102 20.31 4.30 -32.87
C ILE A 102 20.55 4.46 -34.38
N ARG A 103 20.37 5.65 -34.95
CA ARG A 103 20.61 6.04 -36.36
C ARG A 103 20.27 4.98 -37.41
N GLY A 104 19.16 4.25 -37.22
CA GLY A 104 18.68 3.24 -38.19
C GLY A 104 19.53 1.97 -38.31
N LYS A 105 20.57 1.79 -37.49
CA LYS A 105 21.45 0.59 -37.53
C LYS A 105 21.26 -0.35 -36.34
N GLY A 106 20.46 0.08 -35.33
CA GLY A 106 20.39 -0.60 -34.04
C GLY A 106 21.69 -0.48 -33.24
N LEU A 107 21.62 -0.84 -31.96
CA LEU A 107 22.74 -0.90 -31.04
C LEU A 107 23.26 -2.33 -30.93
N ARG A 108 24.50 -2.49 -30.48
CA ARG A 108 24.97 -3.81 -30.05
C ARG A 108 24.09 -4.30 -28.89
N ILE A 109 23.77 -5.58 -28.87
CA ILE A 109 22.87 -6.16 -27.84
C ILE A 109 23.35 -5.79 -26.42
N ARG A 110 24.67 -5.83 -26.17
CA ARG A 110 25.26 -5.46 -24.89
C ARG A 110 24.96 -4.01 -24.49
N ASP A 111 25.06 -3.07 -25.43
CA ASP A 111 24.81 -1.64 -25.19
C ASP A 111 23.29 -1.41 -25.04
N ALA A 112 22.47 -2.07 -25.85
CA ALA A 112 21.03 -2.04 -25.75
C ALA A 112 20.55 -2.54 -24.38
N LEU A 113 21.04 -3.66 -23.87
CA LEU A 113 20.74 -4.19 -22.54
C LEU A 113 21.19 -3.24 -21.43
N LYS A 114 22.42 -2.69 -21.53
CA LYS A 114 22.95 -1.72 -20.57
C LYS A 114 22.05 -0.49 -20.43
N TYR A 115 21.56 0.06 -21.53
CA TYR A 115 20.71 1.24 -21.52
C TYR A 115 19.27 0.90 -21.14
N ALA A 116 18.75 -0.23 -21.63
CA ALA A 116 17.42 -0.72 -21.30
C ALA A 116 17.24 -0.97 -19.79
N THR A 117 18.22 -1.58 -19.13
CA THR A 117 18.20 -1.80 -17.67
C THR A 117 18.13 -0.47 -16.90
N GLN A 118 18.89 0.55 -17.31
CA GLN A 118 18.85 1.85 -16.66
C GLN A 118 17.53 2.59 -16.88
N ILE A 119 16.94 2.48 -18.09
CA ILE A 119 15.62 3.05 -18.37
C ILE A 119 14.56 2.34 -17.52
N ALA A 120 14.61 1.02 -17.43
CA ALA A 120 13.69 0.20 -16.65
C ALA A 120 13.77 0.54 -15.16
N ASP A 121 14.97 0.75 -14.62
CA ASP A 121 15.20 1.16 -13.23
C ASP A 121 14.57 2.52 -12.92
N ALA A 122 14.83 3.51 -13.76
CA ALA A 122 14.26 4.86 -13.63
C ALA A 122 12.72 4.85 -13.68
N LEU A 123 12.13 4.10 -14.62
CA LEU A 123 10.68 3.97 -14.73
C LEU A 123 10.08 3.21 -13.55
N ALA A 124 10.75 2.18 -13.03
CA ALA A 124 10.29 1.45 -11.85
C ALA A 124 10.17 2.38 -10.62
N VAL A 125 11.17 3.25 -10.39
CA VAL A 125 11.14 4.25 -9.31
C VAL A 125 10.04 5.28 -9.52
N ALA A 126 9.85 5.78 -10.75
CA ALA A 126 8.79 6.73 -11.06
C ALA A 126 7.40 6.11 -10.85
N HIS A 127 7.19 4.87 -11.30
CA HIS A 127 5.92 4.14 -11.15
C HIS A 127 5.63 3.83 -9.67
N ALA A 128 6.64 3.50 -8.87
CA ALA A 128 6.48 3.33 -7.43
C ALA A 128 6.05 4.62 -6.72
N ALA A 129 6.43 5.79 -7.27
CA ALA A 129 5.97 7.11 -6.82
C ALA A 129 4.62 7.55 -7.44
N GLY A 130 3.93 6.66 -8.17
CA GLY A 130 2.67 6.95 -8.84
C GLY A 130 2.79 7.86 -10.08
N ILE A 131 4.01 8.05 -10.61
CA ILE A 131 4.28 8.93 -11.74
C ILE A 131 4.47 8.08 -13.01
N VAL A 132 3.61 8.29 -14.02
CA VAL A 132 3.68 7.67 -15.35
C VAL A 132 4.29 8.65 -16.32
N HIS A 133 5.25 8.22 -17.14
CA HIS A 133 5.99 9.08 -18.06
C HIS A 133 5.13 9.59 -19.24
N ARG A 134 4.29 8.73 -19.82
CA ARG A 134 3.29 9.00 -20.88
C ARG A 134 3.83 9.42 -22.26
N ASP A 135 5.11 9.75 -22.39
CA ASP A 135 5.74 10.15 -23.66
C ASP A 135 7.17 9.59 -23.80
N LEU A 136 7.37 8.33 -23.39
CA LEU A 136 8.66 7.69 -23.53
C LEU A 136 8.98 7.40 -24.98
N LYS A 137 10.11 7.94 -25.46
CA LYS A 137 10.62 7.77 -26.81
C LYS A 137 12.14 8.03 -26.85
N PRO A 138 12.87 7.60 -27.88
CA PRO A 138 14.32 7.76 -27.94
C PRO A 138 14.81 9.19 -27.86
N SER A 139 14.03 10.19 -28.29
CA SER A 139 14.40 11.62 -28.18
C SER A 139 14.28 12.16 -26.75
N ASN A 140 13.52 11.48 -25.86
CA ASN A 140 13.38 11.87 -24.45
C ASN A 140 14.33 11.07 -23.55
N VAL A 141 15.30 10.35 -24.12
CA VAL A 141 16.33 9.61 -23.39
C VAL A 141 17.71 10.12 -23.88
N MET A 142 18.52 10.62 -22.96
CA MET A 142 19.91 11.01 -23.25
C MET A 142 20.89 10.00 -22.67
N VAL A 143 22.02 9.83 -23.36
CA VAL A 143 23.12 8.95 -22.92
C VAL A 143 24.39 9.79 -22.86
N THR A 144 25.02 9.83 -21.69
CA THR A 144 26.30 10.54 -21.50
C THR A 144 27.46 9.75 -22.14
N PRO A 145 28.63 10.37 -22.38
CA PRO A 145 29.82 9.68 -22.90
C PRO A 145 30.27 8.47 -22.04
N GLN A 146 29.93 8.48 -20.74
CA GLN A 146 30.23 7.39 -19.79
C GLN A 146 29.18 6.25 -19.88
N GLY A 147 28.12 6.43 -20.68
CA GLY A 147 27.06 5.46 -20.86
C GLY A 147 26.03 5.48 -19.72
N LEU A 148 25.90 6.61 -19.02
CA LEU A 148 24.80 6.87 -18.08
C LEU A 148 23.59 7.38 -18.84
N VAL A 149 22.44 6.76 -18.60
CA VAL A 149 21.16 7.16 -19.18
C VAL A 149 20.52 8.25 -18.33
N LYS A 150 19.91 9.25 -18.95
CA LYS A 150 19.07 10.26 -18.31
C LYS A 150 17.72 10.37 -19.05
N ILE A 151 16.61 10.09 -18.36
CA ILE A 151 15.26 10.25 -18.90
C ILE A 151 14.83 11.69 -18.68
N LEU A 152 14.29 12.30 -19.73
CA LEU A 152 13.82 13.68 -19.77
C LEU A 152 12.28 13.73 -19.76
N ASP A 153 11.70 14.86 -19.33
CA ASP A 153 10.30 15.25 -19.60
C ASP A 153 9.21 14.26 -19.11
N PHE A 154 9.26 13.86 -17.83
CA PHE A 154 8.16 13.10 -17.23
C PHE A 154 6.84 13.88 -17.28
N GLY A 155 5.82 13.33 -17.94
CA GLY A 155 4.42 13.71 -17.83
C GLY A 155 3.98 15.12 -18.24
N LEU A 156 4.91 16.07 -18.44
CA LEU A 156 4.65 17.50 -18.60
C LEU A 156 3.86 17.90 -19.87
N ALA A 157 3.51 16.95 -20.72
CA ALA A 157 3.13 17.27 -22.10
C ALA A 157 1.67 17.02 -22.52
N LYS A 158 0.85 16.34 -21.72
CA LYS A 158 -0.53 15.96 -22.13
C LYS A 158 -1.62 16.40 -21.17
N LEU A 159 -1.66 17.68 -20.87
CA LEU A 159 -2.73 18.33 -20.07
C LEU A 159 -4.02 18.64 -20.85
N GLY A 160 -4.22 18.04 -22.00
CA GLY A 160 -5.36 18.31 -22.86
C GLY A 160 -6.19 17.07 -23.17
N GLY A 161 -6.88 16.47 -22.20
CA GLY A 161 -7.78 15.39 -22.56
C GLY A 161 -8.36 14.59 -21.40
N THR A 162 -9.31 15.16 -20.68
CA THR A 162 -10.31 14.36 -20.00
C THR A 162 -11.70 14.84 -20.41
N THR A 163 -12.54 13.87 -20.82
CA THR A 163 -14.00 13.95 -20.98
C THR A 163 -14.51 14.75 -22.20
N LYS A 164 -14.43 14.15 -23.38
CA LYS A 164 -15.53 13.98 -24.37
C LYS A 164 -14.95 13.48 -25.69
N PRO A 165 -15.58 12.55 -26.40
CA PRO A 165 -15.10 12.02 -27.70
C PRO A 165 -15.07 13.05 -28.82
N ASP A 166 -15.73 14.22 -28.65
CA ASP A 166 -15.94 15.20 -29.70
C ASP A 166 -14.78 16.21 -29.90
N ALA A 167 -13.84 16.32 -28.95
CA ALA A 167 -12.75 17.31 -29.05
C ALA A 167 -11.63 16.92 -30.03
N TYR A 168 -11.56 15.67 -30.48
CA TYR A 168 -10.61 15.24 -31.52
C TYR A 168 -11.08 15.55 -32.95
N ALA A 169 -12.37 15.71 -33.15
CA ALA A 169 -12.93 16.06 -34.49
C ALA A 169 -12.84 17.56 -34.81
N GLU A 170 -12.91 18.43 -33.81
CA GLU A 170 -12.87 19.89 -34.01
C GLU A 170 -11.48 20.46 -34.28
N THR A 171 -10.40 19.79 -33.91
CA THR A 171 -9.03 20.24 -34.22
C THR A 171 -8.64 19.98 -35.70
N MET A 172 -9.46 19.27 -36.45
CA MET A 172 -9.24 18.99 -37.86
C MET A 172 -9.80 20.08 -38.80
N HIS A 173 -10.58 21.05 -38.31
CA HIS A 173 -11.25 22.04 -39.17
C HIS A 173 -10.82 23.50 -39.02
N ALA A 174 -9.77 23.81 -38.25
CA ALA A 174 -9.20 25.16 -38.20
C ALA A 174 -8.22 25.34 -39.35
N GLN A 175 -8.65 26.06 -40.35
CA GLN A 175 -7.94 26.42 -41.57
C GLN A 175 -6.74 27.34 -41.31
N GLY A 176 -5.63 27.06 -41.99
CA GLY A 176 -4.73 28.09 -42.51
C GLY A 176 -3.52 28.46 -41.67
N ALA A 177 -2.52 27.57 -41.59
CA ALA A 177 -1.13 27.97 -41.41
C ALA A 177 -0.21 27.05 -42.23
N PRO A 178 0.84 27.57 -42.89
CA PRO A 178 1.61 26.84 -43.89
C PRO A 178 2.44 25.71 -43.27
N LEU A 179 2.39 24.57 -43.94
CA LEU A 179 3.17 23.37 -43.72
C LEU A 179 4.68 23.67 -43.87
N THR A 180 5.44 23.60 -42.78
CA THR A 180 6.89 23.39 -42.83
C THR A 180 7.30 22.39 -41.80
N GLU A 181 8.05 21.37 -42.26
CA GLU A 181 8.70 20.25 -41.56
C GLU A 181 7.86 18.97 -41.37
N GLU A 182 7.79 18.18 -42.41
CA GLU A 182 7.18 16.84 -42.50
C GLU A 182 7.82 15.74 -41.62
N GLY A 183 8.95 15.97 -40.98
CA GLY A 183 9.68 14.95 -40.20
C GLY A 183 9.37 14.87 -38.69
N MET A 184 8.89 15.95 -38.05
CA MET A 184 8.87 16.06 -36.59
C MET A 184 7.56 15.63 -35.91
N VAL A 185 6.47 15.52 -36.62
CA VAL A 185 5.12 15.17 -36.07
C VAL A 185 4.77 13.70 -36.28
N LEU A 186 5.41 13.03 -37.27
CA LEU A 186 5.18 11.60 -37.56
C LEU A 186 5.76 10.66 -36.49
N GLY A 187 6.88 11.03 -35.83
CA GLY A 187 7.64 10.15 -34.97
C GLY A 187 7.00 9.82 -33.58
N THR A 188 6.14 10.67 -33.05
CA THR A 188 5.60 10.48 -31.68
C THR A 188 4.53 9.38 -31.59
N VAL A 189 3.77 9.13 -32.65
CA VAL A 189 2.69 8.13 -32.66
C VAL A 189 3.21 6.70 -32.57
N ALA A 190 4.40 6.42 -33.11
CA ALA A 190 4.98 5.08 -33.16
C ALA A 190 5.31 4.45 -31.78
N TYR A 191 5.39 5.26 -30.72
CA TYR A 191 5.69 4.80 -29.36
C TYR A 191 4.49 4.86 -28.40
N MET A 192 3.34 5.36 -28.87
CA MET A 192 2.11 5.40 -28.07
C MET A 192 1.62 3.99 -27.76
N SER A 193 1.10 3.79 -26.57
CA SER A 193 0.41 2.56 -26.26
C SER A 193 -1.00 2.51 -26.89
N PRO A 194 -1.58 1.33 -27.12
CA PRO A 194 -2.94 1.20 -27.64
C PRO A 194 -3.97 1.99 -26.83
N GLU A 195 -3.91 1.93 -25.50
CA GLU A 195 -4.80 2.68 -24.61
C GLU A 195 -4.62 4.21 -24.71
N GLN A 196 -3.39 4.69 -24.99
CA GLN A 196 -3.16 6.10 -25.31
C GLN A 196 -3.80 6.50 -26.62
N ALA A 197 -3.66 5.64 -27.64
CA ALA A 197 -4.24 5.87 -28.95
C ALA A 197 -5.78 5.88 -28.93
N GLU A 198 -6.39 5.11 -28.02
CA GLU A 198 -7.84 5.03 -27.79
C GLU A 198 -8.37 6.09 -26.82
N GLY A 199 -7.50 6.91 -26.19
CA GLY A 199 -7.88 7.90 -25.18
C GLY A 199 -8.39 7.31 -23.86
N LYS A 200 -8.04 6.08 -23.55
CA LYS A 200 -8.39 5.39 -22.30
C LYS A 200 -7.56 5.91 -21.11
N GLN A 201 -7.96 5.55 -19.91
CA GLN A 201 -7.17 5.82 -18.69
C GLN A 201 -5.82 5.12 -18.76
N LEU A 202 -4.73 5.86 -18.45
CA LEU A 202 -3.36 5.41 -18.55
C LEU A 202 -2.82 5.01 -17.18
N ASP A 203 -2.07 3.91 -17.16
CA ASP A 203 -1.31 3.45 -16.01
C ASP A 203 0.15 3.14 -16.37
N ALA A 204 0.93 2.60 -15.43
CA ALA A 204 2.33 2.23 -15.60
C ALA A 204 2.58 1.28 -16.79
N ARG A 205 1.59 0.47 -17.17
CA ARG A 205 1.69 -0.48 -18.30
C ARG A 205 1.69 0.19 -19.66
N SER A 206 1.26 1.45 -19.73
CA SER A 206 1.42 2.27 -20.94
C SER A 206 2.89 2.59 -21.20
N ASP A 207 3.65 2.92 -20.16
CA ASP A 207 5.11 3.13 -20.29
C ASP A 207 5.85 1.84 -20.60
N ILE A 208 5.36 0.67 -20.12
CA ILE A 208 5.93 -0.65 -20.48
C ILE A 208 5.81 -0.91 -21.98
N PHE A 209 4.69 -0.56 -22.60
CA PHE A 209 4.53 -0.67 -24.05
C PHE A 209 5.47 0.29 -24.79
N SER A 210 5.55 1.54 -24.37
CA SER A 210 6.45 2.53 -24.94
C SER A 210 7.91 2.13 -24.79
N PHE A 211 8.28 1.59 -23.63
CA PHE A 211 9.60 0.99 -23.36
C PHE A 211 9.90 -0.17 -24.32
N GLY A 212 8.94 -1.09 -24.53
CA GLY A 212 9.05 -2.18 -25.49
C GLY A 212 9.32 -1.68 -26.91
N SER A 213 8.63 -0.58 -27.31
CA SER A 213 8.84 0.05 -28.62
C SER A 213 10.22 0.69 -28.75
N VAL A 214 10.74 1.32 -27.69
CA VAL A 214 12.10 1.88 -27.62
C VAL A 214 13.13 0.76 -27.68
N LEU A 215 12.96 -0.32 -26.91
CA LEU A 215 13.88 -1.46 -26.87
C LEU A 215 13.91 -2.19 -28.21
N TYR A 216 12.75 -2.38 -28.86
CA TYR A 216 12.67 -2.91 -30.22
C TYR A 216 13.53 -2.10 -31.19
N GLU A 217 13.38 -0.77 -31.17
CA GLU A 217 14.15 0.12 -32.04
C GLU A 217 15.66 0.13 -31.69
N MET A 218 16.00 0.06 -30.41
CA MET A 218 17.40 -0.05 -29.98
C MET A 218 18.10 -1.26 -30.58
N VAL A 219 17.40 -2.39 -30.67
CA VAL A 219 17.96 -3.65 -31.15
C VAL A 219 17.92 -3.76 -32.67
N THR A 220 16.80 -3.37 -33.31
CA THR A 220 16.59 -3.55 -34.76
C THR A 220 17.00 -2.34 -35.59
N GLY A 221 17.11 -1.15 -34.99
CA GLY A 221 17.29 0.12 -35.72
C GLY A 221 16.02 0.60 -36.44
N ARG A 222 14.87 -0.07 -36.25
CA ARG A 222 13.60 0.22 -36.89
C ARG A 222 12.51 0.40 -35.85
N GLN A 223 11.54 1.28 -36.11
CA GLN A 223 10.37 1.44 -35.25
C GLN A 223 9.48 0.19 -35.30
N ALA A 224 8.94 -0.23 -34.14
CA ALA A 224 8.06 -1.39 -34.03
C ALA A 224 6.75 -1.21 -34.84
N PHE A 225 6.25 0.03 -34.91
CA PHE A 225 4.99 0.35 -35.58
C PHE A 225 5.19 1.55 -36.51
N THR A 226 5.12 1.30 -37.81
CA THR A 226 5.26 2.32 -38.87
C THR A 226 4.11 2.29 -39.84
N GLY A 227 3.76 3.45 -40.35
CA GLY A 227 2.73 3.62 -41.40
C GLY A 227 3.04 4.81 -42.30
N ALA A 228 2.51 4.82 -43.51
CA ALA A 228 2.67 5.91 -44.48
C ALA A 228 2.02 7.24 -44.06
N SER A 229 1.16 7.23 -43.03
CA SER A 229 0.48 8.39 -42.50
C SER A 229 0.31 8.25 -40.95
N LYS A 230 -0.04 9.37 -40.28
CA LYS A 230 -0.41 9.33 -38.85
C LYS A 230 -1.48 8.28 -38.56
N LEU A 231 -2.52 8.24 -39.40
CA LEU A 231 -3.65 7.34 -39.23
C LEU A 231 -3.24 5.87 -39.43
N SER A 232 -2.37 5.58 -40.41
CA SER A 232 -1.85 4.24 -40.64
C SER A 232 -0.87 3.78 -39.52
N SER A 233 -0.09 4.70 -38.96
CA SER A 233 0.75 4.41 -37.78
C SER A 233 -0.11 4.14 -36.54
N LEU A 234 -1.17 4.92 -36.31
CA LEU A 234 -2.12 4.70 -35.23
C LEU A 234 -2.83 3.35 -35.37
N SER A 235 -3.26 3.00 -36.58
CA SER A 235 -3.84 1.68 -36.87
C SER A 235 -2.84 0.55 -36.64
N ALA A 236 -1.55 0.76 -36.95
CA ALA A 236 -0.50 -0.24 -36.66
C ALA A 236 -0.30 -0.44 -35.14
N VAL A 237 -0.30 0.64 -34.35
CA VAL A 237 -0.24 0.57 -32.91
C VAL A 237 -1.43 -0.19 -32.31
N LEU A 238 -2.64 0.01 -32.85
CA LEU A 238 -3.85 -0.62 -32.32
C LEU A 238 -3.99 -2.09 -32.73
N TYR A 239 -3.68 -2.43 -33.99
CA TYR A 239 -4.14 -3.71 -34.55
C TYR A 239 -3.04 -4.58 -35.15
N LYS A 240 -1.82 -4.05 -35.43
CA LYS A 240 -0.77 -4.86 -36.04
C LYS A 240 0.19 -5.38 -34.98
N GLU A 241 0.59 -6.65 -35.08
CA GLU A 241 1.73 -7.17 -34.32
C GLU A 241 3.02 -6.63 -34.95
N PRO A 242 4.07 -6.33 -34.14
CA PRO A 242 5.37 -5.93 -34.68
C PRO A 242 6.03 -7.10 -35.39
N GLN A 243 6.94 -6.83 -36.35
CA GLN A 243 7.75 -7.89 -36.94
C GLN A 243 8.59 -8.57 -35.87
N PRO A 244 8.71 -9.90 -35.86
CA PRO A 244 9.60 -10.61 -34.92
C PRO A 244 11.03 -10.06 -35.01
N VAL A 245 11.64 -9.79 -33.84
CA VAL A 245 13.01 -9.20 -33.81
C VAL A 245 14.02 -10.14 -34.49
N ALA A 246 13.82 -11.44 -34.35
CA ALA A 246 14.67 -12.47 -34.96
C ALA A 246 14.74 -12.39 -36.50
N GLU A 247 13.74 -11.83 -37.19
CA GLU A 247 13.78 -11.57 -38.63
C GLU A 247 14.74 -10.44 -39.01
N SER A 248 14.97 -9.48 -38.14
CA SER A 248 15.85 -8.33 -38.38
C SER A 248 17.25 -8.54 -37.74
N VAL A 249 17.35 -9.34 -36.69
CA VAL A 249 18.58 -9.62 -35.93
C VAL A 249 18.66 -11.13 -35.70
N PRO A 250 19.27 -11.91 -36.64
CA PRO A 250 19.28 -13.38 -36.55
C PRO A 250 19.90 -13.97 -35.28
N ASP A 251 20.90 -13.29 -34.69
CA ASP A 251 21.63 -13.74 -33.49
C ASP A 251 21.05 -13.16 -32.17
N ILE A 252 19.81 -12.72 -32.19
CA ILE A 252 19.17 -12.18 -30.95
C ILE A 252 19.00 -13.30 -29.92
N PRO A 253 19.33 -13.08 -28.63
CA PRO A 253 18.97 -14.01 -27.56
C PRO A 253 17.44 -14.21 -27.50
N PRO A 254 16.97 -15.48 -27.51
CA PRO A 254 15.53 -15.77 -27.49
C PRO A 254 14.78 -15.08 -26.31
N GLU A 255 15.45 -14.93 -25.17
CA GLU A 255 14.88 -14.28 -24.00
C GLU A 255 14.68 -12.77 -24.21
N LEU A 256 15.59 -12.10 -24.95
CA LEU A 256 15.42 -10.68 -25.31
C LEU A 256 14.23 -10.47 -26.25
N ASP A 257 14.05 -11.35 -27.24
CA ASP A 257 12.88 -11.32 -28.12
C ASP A 257 11.58 -11.53 -27.34
N ARG A 258 11.60 -12.44 -26.36
CA ARG A 258 10.47 -12.69 -25.47
C ARG A 258 10.15 -11.48 -24.58
N ILE A 259 11.15 -10.80 -24.00
CA ILE A 259 10.97 -9.60 -23.19
C ILE A 259 10.30 -8.52 -24.04
N ILE A 260 10.82 -8.25 -25.24
CA ILE A 260 10.28 -7.24 -26.16
C ILE A 260 8.84 -7.57 -26.56
N SER A 261 8.60 -8.80 -27.01
CA SER A 261 7.30 -9.28 -27.45
C SER A 261 6.23 -9.19 -26.36
N ARG A 262 6.63 -9.42 -25.08
CA ARG A 262 5.71 -9.30 -23.94
C ARG A 262 5.41 -7.84 -23.59
N CYS A 263 6.37 -6.93 -23.70
CA CYS A 263 6.11 -5.50 -23.55
C CYS A 263 5.11 -4.98 -24.60
N LEU A 264 5.17 -5.48 -25.85
CA LEU A 264 4.40 -5.00 -26.98
C LEU A 264 3.01 -5.64 -27.13
N LYS A 265 2.54 -6.45 -26.19
CA LYS A 265 1.18 -6.98 -26.21
C LYS A 265 0.14 -5.86 -26.18
N LYS A 266 -0.88 -5.97 -27.05
CA LYS A 266 -1.91 -4.93 -27.18
C LYS A 266 -2.78 -4.82 -25.93
N ASP A 267 -3.12 -5.95 -25.33
CA ASP A 267 -3.84 -6.06 -24.06
C ASP A 267 -2.89 -5.77 -22.88
N PRO A 268 -3.11 -4.72 -22.07
CA PRO A 268 -2.29 -4.40 -20.90
C PRO A 268 -2.17 -5.57 -19.89
N GLU A 269 -3.21 -6.41 -19.77
CA GLU A 269 -3.20 -7.56 -18.86
C GLU A 269 -2.23 -8.66 -19.30
N ARG A 270 -1.83 -8.68 -20.57
CA ARG A 270 -0.90 -9.65 -21.15
C ARG A 270 0.55 -9.18 -21.19
N ARG A 271 0.80 -7.91 -20.82
CA ARG A 271 2.14 -7.32 -20.72
C ARG A 271 2.84 -7.72 -19.43
N TRP A 272 4.06 -7.29 -19.28
CA TRP A 272 4.68 -7.19 -17.96
C TRP A 272 3.82 -6.27 -17.10
N GLN A 273 3.69 -6.58 -15.81
CA GLN A 273 2.81 -5.80 -14.94
C GLN A 273 3.56 -4.67 -14.23
N THR A 274 4.88 -4.82 -14.03
CA THR A 274 5.73 -3.78 -13.46
C THR A 274 7.03 -3.59 -14.24
N MET A 275 7.60 -2.39 -14.21
CA MET A 275 8.92 -2.13 -14.77
C MET A 275 10.04 -2.79 -13.95
N ALA A 276 9.80 -3.07 -12.66
CA ALA A 276 10.75 -3.82 -11.83
C ALA A 276 10.95 -5.24 -12.34
N ASP A 277 9.89 -5.94 -12.78
CA ASP A 277 9.99 -7.28 -13.37
C ASP A 277 10.76 -7.25 -14.69
N VAL A 278 10.55 -6.23 -15.52
CA VAL A 278 11.28 -6.02 -16.76
C VAL A 278 12.77 -5.80 -16.49
N LYS A 279 13.10 -4.98 -15.48
CA LYS A 279 14.49 -4.72 -15.06
C LYS A 279 15.19 -6.02 -14.67
N VAL A 280 14.57 -6.82 -13.80
CA VAL A 280 15.14 -8.11 -13.34
C VAL A 280 15.39 -9.04 -14.52
N ALA A 281 14.44 -9.18 -15.45
CA ALA A 281 14.60 -10.03 -16.63
C ALA A 281 15.76 -9.57 -17.55
N LEU A 282 15.97 -8.24 -17.67
CA LEU A 282 17.09 -7.68 -18.44
C LEU A 282 18.45 -7.87 -17.74
N GLU A 283 18.47 -7.78 -16.40
CA GLU A 283 19.68 -8.02 -15.60
C GLU A 283 20.12 -9.49 -15.68
N GLU A 284 19.18 -10.43 -15.51
CA GLU A 284 19.43 -11.86 -15.65
C GLU A 284 20.00 -12.20 -17.03
N LEU A 285 19.37 -11.68 -18.09
CA LEU A 285 19.86 -11.90 -19.46
C LEU A 285 21.28 -11.32 -19.68
N ARG A 286 21.57 -10.16 -19.11
CA ARG A 286 22.91 -9.55 -19.21
C ARG A 286 23.97 -10.42 -18.53
N GLU A 287 23.67 -10.93 -17.33
CA GLU A 287 24.58 -11.83 -16.59
C GLU A 287 24.84 -13.13 -17.32
N GLU A 288 23.83 -13.72 -17.97
CA GLU A 288 23.96 -14.91 -18.79
C GLU A 288 24.91 -14.69 -19.99
N LEU A 289 24.76 -13.54 -20.67
CA LEU A 289 25.60 -13.21 -21.82
C LEU A 289 27.05 -12.89 -21.42
N GLU A 290 27.27 -12.28 -20.25
CA GLU A 290 28.60 -12.02 -19.69
C GLU A 290 29.28 -13.32 -19.26
N SER A 291 28.55 -14.25 -18.67
CA SER A 291 29.04 -15.56 -18.23
C SER A 291 29.41 -16.46 -19.41
N SER A 292 28.65 -16.38 -20.51
CA SER A 292 28.89 -17.18 -21.74
C SER A 292 30.12 -16.72 -22.52
N SER A 293 30.60 -15.50 -22.34
CA SER A 293 31.78 -14.93 -23.04
C SER A 293 33.12 -15.38 -22.46
N VAL A 294 33.14 -16.00 -21.28
CA VAL A 294 34.38 -16.48 -20.61
C VAL A 294 34.77 -17.91 -21.03
N ALA A 295 33.92 -18.60 -21.78
CA ALA A 295 34.07 -20.05 -22.07
C ALA A 295 34.57 -20.42 -23.48
N ILE A 296 35.30 -19.57 -24.22
CA ILE A 296 35.87 -19.96 -25.53
C ILE A 296 37.34 -19.55 -25.62
N SER A 297 38.19 -20.44 -25.14
CA SER A 297 39.55 -20.66 -25.71
C SER A 297 39.85 -22.16 -25.75
N LYS A 298 39.67 -22.78 -26.92
CA LYS A 298 40.08 -24.15 -27.19
C LYS A 298 41.51 -24.16 -27.68
N PRO A 299 42.43 -25.00 -27.13
CA PRO A 299 43.68 -25.32 -27.78
C PRO A 299 43.49 -26.54 -28.75
N LYS A 300 44.07 -26.46 -29.93
CA LYS A 300 44.18 -27.55 -30.88
C LYS A 300 45.02 -28.68 -30.30
N ALA A 301 44.50 -29.91 -30.29
CA ALA A 301 45.24 -31.11 -29.93
C ALA A 301 45.52 -31.93 -31.14
N GLY A 302 46.85 -32.34 -31.31
CA GLY A 302 47.35 -33.25 -32.26
C GLY A 302 47.15 -34.71 -31.83
N ASN A 303 46.99 -35.59 -32.81
CA ASN A 303 46.84 -37.03 -32.71
C ASN A 303 48.00 -37.74 -32.01
N ARG A 304 47.69 -38.60 -31.01
CA ARG A 304 48.31 -39.87 -30.69
C ARG A 304 47.77 -40.47 -29.40
N ALA A 305 47.12 -41.63 -29.52
CA ALA A 305 47.18 -42.75 -28.61
C ALA A 305 45.84 -43.53 -28.44
N THR A 306 45.72 -44.57 -29.20
CA THR A 306 44.55 -45.44 -29.32
C THR A 306 44.46 -46.62 -28.30
N ARG A 307 45.13 -46.54 -27.14
CA ARG A 307 45.11 -47.68 -26.20
C ARG A 307 44.72 -47.33 -24.74
N GLN A 308 44.80 -46.05 -24.41
CA GLN A 308 44.33 -45.56 -23.09
C GLN A 308 42.86 -45.07 -23.09
N ALA A 309 42.25 -44.95 -24.27
CA ALA A 309 40.87 -44.43 -24.43
C ALA A 309 39.77 -45.37 -23.88
N ARG A 310 40.01 -46.70 -23.74
CA ARG A 310 39.01 -47.63 -23.21
C ARG A 310 38.83 -47.56 -21.67
N TRP A 311 39.89 -47.29 -20.92
CA TRP A 311 39.85 -47.15 -19.48
C TRP A 311 39.38 -45.76 -19.06
N LEU A 312 39.67 -44.71 -19.85
CA LEU A 312 39.14 -43.36 -19.65
C LEU A 312 37.67 -43.27 -20.03
N ALA A 313 37.20 -44.02 -21.02
CA ALA A 313 35.77 -44.07 -21.37
C ALA A 313 34.92 -44.75 -20.29
N LEU A 314 35.41 -45.80 -19.63
CA LEU A 314 34.75 -46.46 -18.50
C LEU A 314 34.79 -45.58 -17.24
N GLY A 315 35.88 -44.87 -16.99
CA GLY A 315 35.97 -43.87 -15.90
C GLY A 315 35.09 -42.66 -16.14
N ALA A 316 34.99 -42.16 -17.37
CA ALA A 316 34.10 -41.06 -17.74
C ALA A 316 32.62 -41.47 -17.66
N LEU A 317 32.26 -42.71 -18.03
CA LEU A 317 30.91 -43.24 -17.91
C LEU A 317 30.50 -43.39 -16.43
N ALA A 318 31.43 -43.90 -15.60
CA ALA A 318 31.20 -43.97 -14.14
C ALA A 318 31.11 -42.59 -13.48
N SER A 319 31.92 -41.61 -13.87
CA SER A 319 31.86 -40.22 -13.40
C SER A 319 30.62 -39.48 -13.92
N LEU A 320 30.18 -39.79 -15.14
CA LEU A 320 28.93 -39.26 -15.71
C LEU A 320 27.72 -39.80 -14.96
N LEU A 321 27.70 -41.11 -14.63
CA LEU A 321 26.63 -41.72 -13.83
C LEU A 321 26.65 -41.23 -12.35
N LEU A 322 27.84 -41.02 -11.75
CA LEU A 322 27.98 -40.43 -10.42
C LEU A 322 27.63 -38.94 -10.38
N GLY A 323 27.79 -38.22 -11.49
CA GLY A 323 27.40 -36.83 -11.65
C GLY A 323 25.92 -36.61 -12.05
N LEU A 324 25.35 -37.56 -12.83
CA LEU A 324 23.97 -37.48 -13.31
C LEU A 324 22.94 -37.67 -12.18
N VAL A 325 23.20 -38.52 -11.20
CA VAL A 325 22.26 -38.76 -10.08
C VAL A 325 22.21 -37.54 -9.11
N PRO A 326 23.35 -36.99 -8.63
CA PRO A 326 23.34 -35.74 -7.89
C PRO A 326 22.91 -34.54 -8.76
N GLY A 327 23.32 -34.46 -10.01
CA GLY A 327 22.93 -33.43 -10.95
C GLY A 327 21.43 -33.40 -11.23
N ALA A 328 20.81 -34.59 -11.47
CA ALA A 328 19.38 -34.71 -11.61
C ALA A 328 18.62 -34.44 -10.32
N TYR A 329 19.20 -34.80 -9.17
CA TYR A 329 18.65 -34.46 -7.86
C TYR A 329 18.74 -32.94 -7.59
N PHE A 330 19.88 -32.29 -7.88
CA PHE A 330 20.08 -30.85 -7.80
C PHE A 330 19.22 -30.12 -8.85
N ALA A 331 19.17 -30.58 -10.09
CA ALA A 331 18.33 -30.00 -11.13
C ALA A 331 16.85 -30.10 -10.77
N ARG A 332 16.36 -31.24 -10.25
CA ARG A 332 14.99 -31.34 -9.72
C ARG A 332 14.71 -30.39 -8.53
N ARG A 333 15.73 -30.16 -7.70
CA ARG A 333 15.59 -29.28 -6.52
C ARG A 333 15.67 -27.79 -6.87
N PHE A 334 16.43 -27.39 -7.91
CA PHE A 334 16.62 -26.00 -8.31
C PHE A 334 15.83 -25.58 -9.55
N PHE A 335 15.55 -26.48 -10.49
CA PHE A 335 14.80 -26.17 -11.72
C PHE A 335 13.36 -26.69 -11.74
N GLY A 336 12.93 -27.39 -10.70
CA GLY A 336 11.57 -27.93 -10.58
C GLY A 336 10.54 -26.97 -9.95
N SER A 337 10.88 -25.72 -9.68
CA SER A 337 9.92 -24.75 -9.15
C SER A 337 9.19 -24.02 -10.27
N HIS A 338 8.06 -24.55 -10.71
CA HIS A 338 7.12 -23.73 -11.46
C HIS A 338 6.67 -22.57 -10.55
N PRO A 339 6.63 -21.33 -11.07
CA PRO A 339 6.10 -20.20 -10.30
C PRO A 339 4.67 -20.51 -9.85
N PRO A 340 4.26 -20.02 -8.67
CA PRO A 340 2.90 -20.21 -8.20
C PRO A 340 1.89 -19.71 -9.23
N SER A 341 0.85 -20.51 -9.49
CA SER A 341 -0.23 -20.12 -10.39
C SER A 341 -1.42 -19.62 -9.59
N PHE A 342 -1.98 -18.49 -9.98
CA PHE A 342 -3.11 -17.82 -9.32
C PHE A 342 -4.36 -17.96 -10.21
N GLN A 343 -5.43 -18.51 -9.66
CA GLN A 343 -6.73 -18.59 -10.31
C GLN A 343 -7.76 -17.82 -9.50
N ARG A 344 -8.33 -16.75 -10.06
CA ARG A 344 -9.35 -15.95 -9.39
C ARG A 344 -10.66 -16.74 -9.26
N LEU A 345 -11.28 -16.71 -8.08
CA LEU A 345 -12.53 -17.40 -7.76
C LEU A 345 -13.73 -16.44 -7.62
N THR A 346 -13.50 -15.16 -7.25
CA THR A 346 -14.58 -14.18 -7.06
C THR A 346 -14.51 -13.08 -8.11
N PHE A 347 -15.67 -12.63 -8.61
CA PHE A 347 -15.78 -11.66 -9.70
C PHE A 347 -16.75 -10.50 -9.38
N ARG A 348 -17.29 -10.47 -8.16
CA ARG A 348 -18.15 -9.38 -7.65
C ARG A 348 -17.31 -8.38 -6.87
N ARG A 349 -17.82 -7.14 -6.73
CA ARG A 349 -17.20 -6.08 -5.95
C ARG A 349 -17.71 -6.16 -4.51
N GLY A 350 -16.81 -6.31 -3.55
CA GLY A 350 -17.11 -6.39 -2.13
C GLY A 350 -15.97 -7.06 -1.37
N ASP A 351 -16.20 -7.39 -0.11
CA ASP A 351 -15.23 -8.07 0.74
C ASP A 351 -15.47 -9.59 0.80
N VAL A 352 -14.37 -10.37 0.96
CA VAL A 352 -14.38 -11.81 1.23
C VAL A 352 -13.83 -12.03 2.64
N THR A 353 -14.74 -12.19 3.59
CA THR A 353 -14.42 -12.25 5.02
C THR A 353 -13.78 -13.56 5.46
N SER A 354 -14.08 -14.68 4.79
CA SER A 354 -13.46 -15.98 5.03
C SER A 354 -13.63 -16.93 3.85
N ALA A 355 -12.74 -17.91 3.71
CA ALA A 355 -12.86 -18.97 2.71
C ALA A 355 -12.22 -20.28 3.19
N ARG A 356 -12.84 -21.42 2.87
CA ARG A 356 -12.41 -22.77 3.28
C ARG A 356 -12.58 -23.77 2.13
N PHE A 357 -11.68 -24.75 2.09
CA PHE A 357 -11.86 -25.91 1.24
C PHE A 357 -12.92 -26.85 1.83
N ALA A 358 -13.85 -27.29 0.99
CA ALA A 358 -14.80 -28.34 1.31
C ALA A 358 -14.37 -29.66 0.64
N PRO A 359 -14.92 -30.81 1.12
CA PRO A 359 -14.71 -32.09 0.45
C PRO A 359 -15.00 -32.04 -1.05
N GLY A 360 -14.23 -32.76 -1.85
CA GLY A 360 -14.38 -32.79 -3.32
C GLY A 360 -13.75 -31.56 -4.03
N GLY A 361 -13.01 -30.69 -3.29
CA GLY A 361 -12.30 -29.56 -3.87
C GLY A 361 -13.16 -28.32 -4.14
N THR A 362 -14.40 -28.31 -3.68
CA THR A 362 -15.25 -27.11 -3.65
C THR A 362 -14.71 -26.11 -2.64
N VAL A 363 -14.92 -24.82 -2.90
CA VAL A 363 -14.56 -23.73 -1.99
C VAL A 363 -15.83 -23.11 -1.44
N VAL A 364 -15.93 -23.03 -0.11
CA VAL A 364 -16.97 -22.24 0.57
C VAL A 364 -16.35 -20.94 1.04
N TYR A 365 -17.02 -19.84 0.79
CA TYR A 365 -16.56 -18.54 1.26
C TYR A 365 -17.72 -17.66 1.73
N SER A 366 -17.43 -16.77 2.66
CA SER A 366 -18.34 -15.74 3.13
C SER A 366 -17.95 -14.40 2.53
N ALA A 367 -18.92 -13.66 2.02
CA ALA A 367 -18.67 -12.39 1.36
C ALA A 367 -19.80 -11.39 1.56
N GLU A 368 -19.42 -10.11 1.51
CA GLU A 368 -20.27 -8.93 1.61
C GLU A 368 -20.26 -8.19 0.28
N TRP A 369 -21.30 -8.39 -0.52
CA TRP A 369 -21.39 -7.82 -1.84
C TRP A 369 -22.23 -6.53 -1.84
N GLY A 370 -21.61 -5.40 -2.17
CA GLY A 370 -22.32 -4.12 -2.29
C GLY A 370 -22.90 -3.59 -0.98
N GLY A 371 -22.29 -3.93 0.17
CA GLY A 371 -22.76 -3.53 1.49
C GLY A 371 -23.91 -4.39 2.07
N ALA A 372 -24.23 -5.53 1.40
CA ALA A 372 -25.17 -6.49 1.96
C ALA A 372 -24.50 -7.28 3.10
N PRO A 373 -25.28 -7.78 4.08
CA PRO A 373 -24.74 -8.62 5.15
C PRO A 373 -23.99 -9.83 4.62
N SER A 374 -22.98 -10.27 5.38
CA SER A 374 -22.12 -11.41 5.02
C SER A 374 -22.94 -12.67 4.73
N THR A 375 -22.79 -13.21 3.53
CA THR A 375 -23.52 -14.38 3.03
C THR A 375 -22.54 -15.45 2.59
N LEU A 376 -22.91 -16.74 2.79
CA LEU A 376 -22.08 -17.88 2.42
C LEU A 376 -22.36 -18.32 0.99
N PHE A 377 -21.30 -18.59 0.24
CA PHE A 377 -21.32 -19.04 -1.14
C PHE A 377 -20.48 -20.31 -1.30
N SER A 378 -20.86 -21.17 -2.26
CA SER A 378 -20.01 -22.24 -2.73
C SER A 378 -19.55 -21.98 -4.16
N ALA A 379 -18.27 -22.24 -4.44
CA ALA A 379 -17.66 -22.09 -5.76
C ALA A 379 -16.85 -23.34 -6.12
N GLN A 380 -16.90 -23.74 -7.38
CA GLN A 380 -16.03 -24.77 -7.92
C GLN A 380 -14.89 -24.12 -8.71
N PRO A 381 -13.63 -24.47 -8.46
CA PRO A 381 -12.53 -23.98 -9.25
C PRO A 381 -12.74 -24.26 -10.76
N GLY A 382 -12.68 -23.21 -11.58
CA GLY A 382 -12.99 -23.29 -13.01
C GLY A 382 -14.39 -22.80 -13.38
N ASN A 383 -15.33 -22.72 -12.45
CA ASN A 383 -16.62 -22.09 -12.68
C ASN A 383 -16.59 -20.62 -12.22
N ARG A 384 -17.12 -19.69 -13.03
CA ARG A 384 -17.22 -18.25 -12.68
C ARG A 384 -18.42 -17.93 -11.79
N GLU A 385 -19.38 -18.82 -11.71
CA GLU A 385 -20.60 -18.64 -10.93
C GLU A 385 -20.46 -19.31 -9.57
N ALA A 386 -20.67 -18.53 -8.51
CA ALA A 386 -20.77 -19.00 -7.15
C ALA A 386 -22.24 -19.09 -6.74
N ARG A 387 -22.61 -20.20 -6.06
CA ARG A 387 -23.97 -20.45 -5.61
C ARG A 387 -24.12 -20.04 -4.14
N PRO A 388 -25.12 -19.19 -3.77
CA PRO A 388 -25.43 -18.93 -2.38
C PRO A 388 -25.96 -20.20 -1.70
N LEU A 389 -25.54 -20.39 -0.43
CA LEU A 389 -25.93 -21.57 0.34
C LEU A 389 -27.31 -21.42 1.02
N GLY A 390 -27.94 -20.23 0.96
CA GLY A 390 -29.25 -19.97 1.55
C GLY A 390 -29.26 -19.97 3.09
N LEU A 391 -28.11 -19.80 3.71
CA LEU A 391 -27.97 -19.73 5.17
C LEU A 391 -28.18 -18.29 5.67
N PRO A 392 -28.53 -18.09 6.97
CA PRO A 392 -28.53 -16.78 7.60
C PRO A 392 -27.17 -16.08 7.45
N SER A 393 -27.18 -14.75 7.60
CA SER A 393 -25.94 -13.96 7.61
C SER A 393 -24.93 -14.56 8.59
N GLY A 394 -23.70 -14.78 8.12
CA GLY A 394 -22.66 -15.39 8.93
C GLY A 394 -21.33 -15.58 8.21
N ARG A 395 -20.39 -16.18 8.92
CA ARG A 395 -19.02 -16.41 8.46
C ARG A 395 -18.61 -17.87 8.65
N VAL A 396 -18.11 -18.52 7.58
CA VAL A 396 -17.54 -19.88 7.70
C VAL A 396 -16.18 -19.81 8.38
N LEU A 397 -16.00 -20.55 9.49
CA LEU A 397 -14.74 -20.64 10.22
C LEU A 397 -13.91 -21.85 9.80
N ALA A 398 -14.54 -23.01 9.69
CA ALA A 398 -13.88 -24.25 9.34
C ALA A 398 -14.87 -25.24 8.70
N ILE A 399 -14.34 -26.22 7.95
CA ILE A 399 -15.12 -27.32 7.38
C ILE A 399 -14.43 -28.63 7.76
N SER A 400 -15.16 -29.54 8.36
CA SER A 400 -14.67 -30.85 8.77
C SER A 400 -14.36 -31.76 7.57
N PRO A 401 -13.57 -32.81 7.74
CA PRO A 401 -13.38 -33.84 6.71
C PRO A 401 -14.68 -34.54 6.25
N THR A 402 -15.68 -34.56 7.10
CA THR A 402 -17.03 -35.14 6.82
C THR A 402 -17.98 -34.16 6.14
N GLY A 403 -17.57 -32.87 5.96
CA GLY A 403 -18.40 -31.84 5.31
C GLY A 403 -19.29 -31.05 6.27
N GLU A 404 -19.06 -31.10 7.56
CA GLU A 404 -19.73 -30.25 8.55
C GLU A 404 -19.02 -28.87 8.64
N MET A 405 -19.78 -27.82 8.48
CA MET A 405 -19.27 -26.44 8.59
C MET A 405 -19.43 -25.88 10.00
N ALA A 406 -18.44 -25.27 10.54
CA ALA A 406 -18.49 -24.38 11.70
C ALA A 406 -18.73 -22.96 11.21
N VAL A 407 -19.89 -22.39 11.52
CA VAL A 407 -20.33 -21.07 11.02
C VAL A 407 -20.66 -20.17 12.21
N LEU A 408 -20.13 -18.94 12.20
CA LEU A 408 -20.59 -17.88 13.09
C LEU A 408 -21.83 -17.24 12.51
N LEU A 409 -22.93 -17.24 13.27
CA LEU A 409 -24.19 -16.58 12.89
C LEU A 409 -24.22 -15.14 13.41
N GLY A 410 -24.53 -14.17 12.55
CA GLY A 410 -24.57 -12.74 12.85
C GLY A 410 -23.38 -11.97 12.27
N GLY A 411 -23.41 -10.64 12.38
CA GLY A 411 -22.44 -9.73 11.75
C GLY A 411 -21.30 -9.25 12.65
N GLY A 412 -21.21 -9.71 13.91
CA GLY A 412 -20.21 -9.24 14.86
C GLY A 412 -18.92 -10.08 14.92
N PRO A 413 -17.84 -9.56 15.52
CA PRO A 413 -16.59 -10.28 15.74
C PRO A 413 -16.75 -11.45 16.74
N VAL A 414 -17.74 -11.40 17.61
CA VAL A 414 -18.13 -12.42 18.60
C VAL A 414 -19.60 -12.73 18.38
N ALA A 415 -19.92 -14.00 18.16
CA ALA A 415 -21.28 -14.41 17.77
C ALA A 415 -21.57 -15.85 18.23
N THR A 416 -22.74 -16.37 17.85
CA THR A 416 -23.13 -17.76 18.10
C THR A 416 -22.49 -18.68 17.07
N LEU A 417 -21.77 -19.69 17.55
CA LEU A 417 -21.25 -20.77 16.69
C LEU A 417 -22.33 -21.80 16.40
N ALA A 418 -22.56 -22.07 15.14
CA ALA A 418 -23.47 -23.09 14.68
C ALA A 418 -22.76 -24.15 13.81
N ARG A 419 -23.30 -25.34 13.83
CA ARG A 419 -22.93 -26.49 12.97
C ARG A 419 -23.94 -26.60 11.84
N VAL A 420 -23.46 -26.73 10.61
CA VAL A 420 -24.29 -26.81 9.40
C VAL A 420 -23.66 -27.79 8.45
N SER A 421 -24.44 -28.71 7.87
CA SER A 421 -23.94 -29.60 6.81
C SER A 421 -23.67 -28.80 5.53
N PHE A 422 -22.56 -29.10 4.85
CA PHE A 422 -22.23 -28.50 3.54
C PHE A 422 -23.33 -28.81 2.48
N SER A 423 -24.02 -29.93 2.61
CA SER A 423 -25.15 -30.31 1.71
C SER A 423 -26.41 -29.44 1.91
N GLY A 424 -26.42 -28.56 2.93
CA GLY A 424 -27.58 -27.73 3.32
C GLY A 424 -28.25 -28.22 4.59
N GLY A 425 -29.20 -27.44 5.11
CA GLY A 425 -29.96 -27.71 6.33
C GLY A 425 -30.01 -26.51 7.26
N ALA A 426 -30.82 -26.60 8.31
CA ALA A 426 -30.92 -25.56 9.33
C ALA A 426 -29.66 -25.54 10.20
N PRO A 427 -29.11 -24.34 10.52
CA PRO A 427 -28.01 -24.23 11.47
C PRO A 427 -28.40 -24.76 12.86
N ARG A 428 -27.54 -25.58 13.44
CA ARG A 428 -27.65 -26.02 14.84
C ARG A 428 -26.68 -25.24 15.69
N GLU A 429 -27.16 -24.35 16.53
CA GLU A 429 -26.36 -23.61 17.46
C GLU A 429 -25.66 -24.52 18.47
N ILE A 430 -24.38 -24.25 18.77
CA ILE A 430 -23.54 -25.07 19.64
C ILE A 430 -23.08 -24.26 20.85
N LEU A 431 -22.52 -23.06 20.61
CA LEU A 431 -21.88 -22.20 21.62
C LEU A 431 -22.11 -20.73 21.33
N GLU A 432 -22.28 -19.97 22.40
CA GLU A 432 -22.34 -18.49 22.35
C GLU A 432 -20.98 -17.86 22.63
N ASN A 433 -20.85 -16.59 22.29
CA ASN A 433 -19.67 -15.75 22.56
C ASN A 433 -18.38 -16.32 21.95
N VAL A 434 -18.46 -16.90 20.76
CA VAL A 434 -17.33 -17.45 20.00
C VAL A 434 -16.80 -16.42 19.01
N SER A 435 -15.49 -16.32 18.88
CA SER A 435 -14.80 -15.48 17.88
C SER A 435 -14.02 -16.28 16.83
N GLY A 436 -13.67 -17.54 17.12
CA GLY A 436 -12.93 -18.41 16.20
C GLY A 436 -13.15 -19.89 16.51
N ALA A 437 -13.10 -20.74 15.48
CA ALA A 437 -13.18 -22.18 15.63
C ALA A 437 -12.46 -22.93 14.52
N ASP A 438 -12.02 -24.16 14.80
CA ASP A 438 -11.48 -25.11 13.83
C ASP A 438 -11.80 -26.55 14.23
N TRP A 439 -11.94 -27.44 13.21
CA TRP A 439 -12.21 -28.85 13.46
C TRP A 439 -10.95 -29.67 13.69
N GLY A 440 -11.02 -30.60 14.61
CA GLY A 440 -10.04 -31.68 14.71
C GLY A 440 -10.08 -32.61 13.49
N PRO A 441 -8.98 -33.35 13.25
CA PRO A 441 -8.92 -34.30 12.13
C PRO A 441 -9.91 -35.44 12.21
N ASP A 442 -10.45 -35.74 13.42
CA ASP A 442 -11.55 -36.68 13.67
C ASP A 442 -12.91 -36.22 13.11
N GLY A 443 -13.07 -34.93 12.80
CA GLY A 443 -14.29 -34.30 12.33
C GLY A 443 -15.38 -34.15 13.41
N GLU A 444 -15.05 -34.40 14.69
CA GLU A 444 -15.96 -34.33 15.84
C GLU A 444 -15.46 -33.31 16.87
N SER A 445 -14.19 -33.34 17.21
CA SER A 445 -13.54 -32.41 18.15
C SER A 445 -13.45 -31.02 17.56
N LEU A 446 -13.72 -29.98 18.37
CA LEU A 446 -13.72 -28.59 17.97
C LEU A 446 -12.77 -27.77 18.84
N ALA A 447 -11.86 -27.06 18.23
CA ALA A 447 -11.12 -25.97 18.88
C ALA A 447 -11.96 -24.69 18.78
N VAL A 448 -12.08 -23.95 19.89
CA VAL A 448 -12.84 -22.69 19.92
C VAL A 448 -12.12 -21.61 20.69
N VAL A 449 -12.28 -20.38 20.23
CA VAL A 449 -11.94 -19.17 21.00
C VAL A 449 -13.23 -18.52 21.43
N ARG A 450 -13.42 -18.36 22.72
CA ARG A 450 -14.65 -17.76 23.28
C ARG A 450 -14.39 -16.88 24.49
N THR A 451 -15.36 -16.02 24.79
CA THR A 451 -15.36 -15.16 25.99
C THR A 451 -16.16 -15.82 27.11
N VAL A 452 -15.52 -16.02 28.26
CA VAL A 452 -16.16 -16.60 29.46
C VAL A 452 -15.80 -15.70 30.65
N ALA A 453 -16.80 -15.18 31.33
CA ALA A 453 -16.63 -14.31 32.50
C ALA A 453 -15.62 -13.15 32.29
N GLY A 454 -15.66 -12.52 31.10
CA GLY A 454 -14.77 -11.42 30.74
C GLY A 454 -13.34 -11.81 30.32
N ARG A 455 -13.01 -13.10 30.30
CA ARG A 455 -11.73 -13.63 29.84
C ARG A 455 -11.86 -14.33 28.51
N TYR A 456 -10.84 -14.25 27.68
CA TYR A 456 -10.75 -14.96 26.40
C TYR A 456 -10.07 -16.31 26.59
N ARG A 457 -10.72 -17.38 26.15
CA ARG A 457 -10.24 -18.76 26.26
C ARG A 457 -10.08 -19.41 24.89
N LEU A 458 -8.94 -20.07 24.69
CA LEU A 458 -8.76 -21.08 23.66
C LEU A 458 -8.98 -22.44 24.27
N GLU A 459 -9.95 -23.18 23.78
CA GLU A 459 -10.33 -24.53 24.24
C GLU A 459 -10.15 -25.54 23.11
N TYR A 460 -9.64 -26.73 23.44
CA TYR A 460 -9.58 -27.89 22.52
C TYR A 460 -9.36 -29.22 23.29
N PRO A 461 -10.25 -30.21 23.12
CA PRO A 461 -11.63 -30.04 22.62
C PRO A 461 -12.42 -29.07 23.51
N VAL A 462 -13.61 -28.65 23.08
CA VAL A 462 -14.49 -27.76 23.85
C VAL A 462 -14.60 -28.20 25.30
N GLY A 463 -14.38 -27.26 26.24
CA GLY A 463 -14.33 -27.52 27.68
C GLY A 463 -12.93 -27.74 28.23
N THR A 464 -11.92 -28.05 27.39
CA THR A 464 -10.51 -28.18 27.82
C THR A 464 -9.75 -26.89 27.47
N VAL A 465 -9.46 -26.08 28.46
CA VAL A 465 -8.77 -24.79 28.30
C VAL A 465 -7.28 -25.02 28.01
N LEU A 466 -6.81 -24.59 26.85
CA LEU A 466 -5.40 -24.61 26.45
C LEU A 466 -4.68 -23.31 26.82
N TYR A 467 -5.40 -22.17 26.72
CA TYR A 467 -4.87 -20.85 26.99
C TYR A 467 -5.97 -19.87 27.41
N GLU A 468 -5.68 -18.98 28.34
CA GLU A 468 -6.60 -17.95 28.82
C GLU A 468 -5.88 -16.62 28.95
N THR A 469 -6.53 -15.50 28.59
CA THR A 469 -6.00 -14.14 28.68
C THR A 469 -7.10 -13.11 28.99
N GLU A 470 -6.73 -12.01 29.63
CA GLU A 470 -7.57 -10.82 29.87
C GLU A 470 -7.31 -9.73 28.83
N GLY A 471 -6.24 -9.87 28.01
CA GLY A 471 -5.85 -8.90 26.99
C GLY A 471 -6.69 -8.99 25.72
N ARG A 472 -6.06 -9.20 24.57
CA ARG A 472 -6.76 -9.44 23.31
C ARG A 472 -7.08 -10.91 23.11
N PRO A 473 -8.21 -11.26 22.44
CA PRO A 473 -8.51 -12.65 22.15
C PRO A 473 -7.43 -13.27 21.24
N PRO A 474 -7.05 -14.54 21.45
CA PRO A 474 -6.28 -15.27 20.46
C PRO A 474 -7.09 -15.37 19.16
N VAL A 475 -6.43 -15.32 18.00
CA VAL A 475 -7.12 -15.34 16.70
C VAL A 475 -6.62 -16.46 15.80
N SER A 476 -7.46 -16.84 14.84
CA SER A 476 -7.16 -17.85 13.81
C SER A 476 -6.74 -19.20 14.38
N PRO A 477 -7.49 -19.82 15.29
CA PRO A 477 -7.14 -21.16 15.80
C PRO A 477 -7.14 -22.15 14.64
N ARG A 478 -6.12 -23.04 14.59
CA ARG A 478 -5.98 -24.12 13.62
C ARG A 478 -5.46 -25.38 14.27
N VAL A 479 -6.23 -26.44 14.19
CA VAL A 479 -5.87 -27.75 14.71
C VAL A 479 -4.86 -28.41 13.77
N SER A 480 -3.81 -29.01 14.34
CA SER A 480 -2.80 -29.76 13.57
C SER A 480 -3.41 -31.00 12.90
N THR A 481 -2.73 -31.50 11.86
CA THR A 481 -3.22 -32.66 11.10
C THR A 481 -3.28 -33.95 11.90
N ASP A 482 -2.53 -34.06 13.00
CA ASP A 482 -2.54 -35.16 13.98
C ASP A 482 -3.51 -34.93 15.15
N GLY A 483 -4.09 -33.72 15.28
CA GLY A 483 -5.01 -33.35 16.35
C GLY A 483 -4.36 -33.07 17.71
N GLU A 484 -3.03 -33.03 17.80
CA GLU A 484 -2.33 -32.87 19.09
C GLU A 484 -2.13 -31.38 19.48
N LEU A 485 -2.09 -30.47 18.51
CA LEU A 485 -1.77 -29.07 18.71
C LEU A 485 -2.82 -28.15 18.07
N VAL A 486 -2.98 -26.96 18.66
CA VAL A 486 -3.70 -25.83 18.06
C VAL A 486 -2.72 -24.70 17.86
N ALA A 487 -2.54 -24.23 16.61
CA ALA A 487 -1.80 -23.06 16.28
C ALA A 487 -2.71 -21.82 16.34
N PHE A 488 -2.20 -20.68 16.81
CA PHE A 488 -2.96 -19.43 16.92
C PHE A 488 -2.05 -18.21 16.98
N PHE A 489 -2.58 -17.02 16.68
CA PHE A 489 -1.93 -15.77 17.04
C PHE A 489 -2.32 -15.35 18.45
N ASP A 490 -1.33 -14.95 19.24
CA ASP A 490 -1.48 -14.30 20.53
C ASP A 490 -0.88 -12.90 20.49
N PHE A 491 -1.48 -11.95 21.21
CA PHE A 491 -1.09 -10.54 21.17
C PHE A 491 -0.45 -10.12 22.49
N ASP A 492 0.68 -9.42 22.36
CA ASP A 492 1.30 -8.75 23.50
C ASP A 492 0.36 -7.65 24.03
N ALA A 493 0.09 -7.66 25.31
CA ALA A 493 -0.85 -6.75 25.95
C ALA A 493 -0.35 -5.28 25.95
N GLU A 494 0.97 -5.08 26.00
CA GLU A 494 1.57 -3.75 26.07
C GLU A 494 1.84 -3.15 24.70
N VAL A 495 2.37 -3.97 23.80
CA VAL A 495 2.90 -3.50 22.50
C VAL A 495 1.90 -3.75 21.37
N GLY A 496 0.98 -4.71 21.54
CA GLY A 496 -0.01 -5.07 20.54
C GLY A 496 0.54 -5.88 19.37
N ASP A 497 1.84 -6.27 19.39
CA ASP A 497 2.44 -7.13 18.38
C ASP A 497 1.95 -8.58 18.57
N ALA A 498 1.74 -9.29 17.46
CA ALA A 498 1.33 -10.68 17.49
C ALA A 498 2.52 -11.64 17.58
N SER A 499 2.25 -12.80 18.18
CA SER A 499 3.15 -13.95 18.22
C SER A 499 2.43 -15.16 17.61
N VAL A 500 3.14 -15.96 16.81
CA VAL A 500 2.67 -17.27 16.37
C VAL A 500 2.92 -18.27 17.50
N CYS A 501 1.86 -18.89 18.00
CA CYS A 501 1.89 -19.80 19.13
C CYS A 501 1.27 -21.14 18.78
N VAL A 502 1.66 -22.18 19.53
CA VAL A 502 0.99 -23.49 19.57
C VAL A 502 0.69 -23.88 21.01
N ALA A 503 -0.40 -24.60 21.24
CA ALA A 503 -0.73 -25.24 22.51
C ALA A 503 -1.49 -26.54 22.25
N GLY A 504 -1.49 -27.44 23.21
CA GLY A 504 -2.23 -28.69 23.12
C GLY A 504 -2.70 -29.21 24.48
N PRO A 505 -3.61 -30.21 24.56
CA PRO A 505 -4.09 -30.73 25.83
C PRO A 505 -2.99 -31.19 26.79
N ASN A 506 -1.88 -31.70 26.23
CA ASN A 506 -0.74 -32.18 26.98
C ASN A 506 0.53 -31.32 26.78
N ARG A 507 0.41 -30.16 26.15
CA ARG A 507 1.52 -29.25 25.85
C ARG A 507 1.14 -27.82 26.20
N PRO A 508 1.89 -27.17 27.11
CA PRO A 508 1.66 -25.76 27.42
C PRO A 508 1.91 -24.88 26.18
N LYS A 509 1.38 -23.67 26.20
CA LYS A 509 1.61 -22.67 25.17
C LYS A 509 3.10 -22.47 24.90
N GLN A 510 3.49 -22.65 23.64
CA GLN A 510 4.83 -22.39 23.12
C GLN A 510 4.76 -21.26 22.10
N VAL A 511 5.63 -20.26 22.22
CA VAL A 511 5.79 -19.19 21.24
C VAL A 511 6.84 -19.60 20.22
N LEU A 512 6.47 -19.65 18.96
CA LEU A 512 7.35 -20.02 17.85
C LEU A 512 8.00 -18.80 17.20
N SER A 513 7.29 -17.68 17.16
CA SER A 513 7.72 -16.46 16.47
C SER A 513 7.05 -15.22 17.06
N ARG A 514 7.76 -14.07 17.10
CA ARG A 514 7.27 -12.82 17.72
C ARG A 514 7.44 -11.62 16.81
N GLY A 515 6.79 -10.50 17.19
CA GLY A 515 6.98 -9.19 16.56
C GLY A 515 6.23 -9.01 15.25
N TRP A 516 5.09 -9.67 15.10
CA TRP A 516 4.26 -9.60 13.90
C TRP A 516 3.19 -8.54 14.03
N ARG A 517 2.96 -7.82 12.93
CA ARG A 517 1.92 -6.81 12.78
C ARG A 517 1.06 -7.13 11.57
N GLY A 518 -0.10 -6.46 11.47
CA GLY A 518 -0.97 -6.65 10.33
C GLY A 518 -1.18 -8.13 10.01
N THR A 519 -1.51 -8.93 11.03
CA THR A 519 -1.71 -10.37 10.87
C THR A 519 -3.00 -10.64 10.10
N GLY A 520 -2.91 -11.49 9.09
CA GLY A 520 -4.07 -12.09 8.44
C GLY A 520 -4.51 -13.37 9.16
N ALA A 521 -4.43 -14.51 8.50
CA ALA A 521 -4.72 -15.81 9.09
C ALA A 521 -3.51 -16.74 9.04
N LEU A 522 -3.53 -17.82 9.83
CA LEU A 522 -2.54 -18.88 9.82
C LEU A 522 -3.17 -20.24 9.50
N ASN A 523 -2.37 -21.16 9.00
CA ASN A 523 -2.76 -22.52 8.70
C ASN A 523 -1.57 -23.47 8.84
N TRP A 524 -1.82 -24.75 9.03
CA TRP A 524 -0.77 -25.76 8.95
C TRP A 524 -0.35 -25.99 7.50
N SER A 525 0.93 -26.25 7.27
CA SER A 525 1.45 -26.69 5.98
C SER A 525 0.78 -28.00 5.53
N PRO A 526 0.78 -28.35 4.24
CA PRO A 526 0.23 -29.61 3.76
C PRO A 526 0.82 -30.86 4.43
N LYS A 527 2.05 -30.76 4.93
CA LYS A 527 2.75 -31.84 5.64
C LYS A 527 2.52 -31.82 7.17
N GLY A 528 1.98 -30.72 7.71
CA GLY A 528 1.79 -30.52 9.14
C GLY A 528 3.07 -30.22 9.92
N ASP A 529 4.19 -29.92 9.25
CA ASP A 529 5.50 -29.68 9.87
C ASP A 529 5.82 -28.18 10.08
N GLU A 530 5.06 -27.30 9.47
CA GLU A 530 5.19 -25.85 9.55
C GLU A 530 3.82 -25.19 9.72
N ILE A 531 3.83 -23.98 10.29
CA ILE A 531 2.69 -23.07 10.30
C ILE A 531 2.95 -22.01 9.24
N TRP A 532 2.04 -21.89 8.27
CA TRP A 532 2.05 -20.88 7.23
C TRP A 532 1.10 -19.74 7.60
N PHE A 533 1.53 -18.49 7.44
CA PHE A 533 0.72 -17.34 7.85
C PHE A 533 1.04 -16.09 7.03
N SER A 534 0.10 -15.14 7.03
CA SER A 534 0.28 -13.82 6.46
C SER A 534 0.47 -12.78 7.56
N ALA A 535 1.54 -12.00 7.48
CA ALA A 535 1.87 -10.95 8.46
C ALA A 535 2.95 -10.00 7.91
N ASN A 536 3.18 -8.89 8.61
CA ASN A 536 4.34 -8.02 8.39
C ASN A 536 5.14 -7.78 9.67
N GLN A 537 6.39 -7.33 9.56
CA GLN A 537 7.26 -7.01 10.71
C GLN A 537 7.50 -5.50 10.88
N SER A 538 7.41 -4.72 9.81
CA SER A 538 7.93 -3.34 9.76
C SER A 538 6.93 -2.29 9.26
N GLY A 539 5.64 -2.61 9.22
CA GLY A 539 4.63 -1.71 8.65
C GLY A 539 4.80 -1.59 7.12
N GLY A 540 3.98 -2.19 6.35
CA GLY A 540 3.98 -2.34 4.90
C GLY A 540 3.06 -3.49 4.56
N ASP A 541 3.03 -3.91 3.29
CA ASP A 541 2.21 -5.04 2.87
C ASP A 541 2.65 -6.33 3.56
N PRO A 542 1.71 -7.17 4.05
CA PRO A 542 2.04 -8.47 4.60
C PRO A 542 2.63 -9.40 3.54
N ALA A 543 3.64 -10.17 3.94
CA ALA A 543 4.14 -11.30 3.16
C ALA A 543 3.62 -12.63 3.72
N LEU A 544 3.78 -13.70 2.95
CA LEU A 544 3.50 -15.05 3.42
C LEU A 544 4.75 -15.66 4.02
N TYR A 545 4.64 -16.15 5.24
CA TYR A 545 5.72 -16.75 6.02
C TYR A 545 5.41 -18.19 6.40
N ALA A 546 6.44 -18.94 6.69
CA ALA A 546 6.37 -20.23 7.37
C ALA A 546 7.25 -20.22 8.61
N VAL A 547 6.79 -20.88 9.67
CA VAL A 547 7.57 -21.17 10.88
C VAL A 547 7.38 -22.61 11.28
N ASN A 548 8.47 -23.33 11.54
CA ASN A 548 8.38 -24.70 12.03
C ASN A 548 8.30 -24.75 13.58
N LEU A 549 8.05 -25.93 14.14
CA LEU A 549 7.94 -26.12 15.59
C LEU A 549 9.21 -25.83 16.40
N SER A 550 10.38 -25.72 15.74
CA SER A 550 11.63 -25.25 16.36
C SER A 550 11.84 -23.73 16.29
N GLY A 551 10.90 -22.98 15.71
CA GLY A 551 10.96 -21.52 15.59
C GLY A 551 11.74 -21.01 14.37
N ARG A 552 12.21 -21.88 13.47
CA ARG A 552 12.90 -21.46 12.24
C ARG A 552 11.89 -20.91 11.24
N GLN A 553 12.14 -19.67 10.79
CA GLN A 553 11.27 -18.94 9.88
C GLN A 553 11.83 -18.93 8.46
N ARG A 554 10.94 -18.83 7.47
CA ARG A 554 11.26 -18.55 6.07
C ARG A 554 10.12 -17.78 5.39
N VAL A 555 10.43 -17.04 4.35
CA VAL A 555 9.44 -16.39 3.48
C VAL A 555 8.95 -17.42 2.45
N LEU A 556 7.62 -17.56 2.33
CA LEU A 556 6.98 -18.38 1.30
C LEU A 556 6.78 -17.60 0.00
N SER A 557 6.31 -16.37 0.13
CA SER A 557 6.05 -15.48 -1.02
C SER A 557 5.89 -14.04 -0.54
N GLN A 558 6.38 -13.12 -1.35
CA GLN A 558 6.15 -11.69 -1.18
C GLN A 558 5.47 -11.17 -2.44
N VAL A 559 4.25 -10.70 -2.30
CA VAL A 559 3.43 -10.14 -3.38
C VAL A 559 2.98 -8.76 -2.92
N ALA A 560 2.99 -7.78 -3.82
CA ALA A 560 2.50 -6.44 -3.50
C ALA A 560 1.01 -6.47 -3.16
N GLY A 561 0.60 -5.70 -2.14
CA GLY A 561 -0.77 -5.60 -1.64
C GLY A 561 -1.04 -6.49 -0.42
N TRP A 562 -2.16 -6.21 0.24
CA TRP A 562 -2.57 -6.93 1.45
C TRP A 562 -3.12 -8.33 1.11
N ILE A 563 -2.35 -9.37 1.44
CA ILE A 563 -2.71 -10.76 1.19
C ILE A 563 -3.03 -11.47 2.49
N VAL A 564 -4.19 -12.14 2.55
CA VAL A 564 -4.63 -12.95 3.68
C VAL A 564 -4.71 -14.42 3.25
N MET A 565 -4.00 -15.29 3.96
CA MET A 565 -4.08 -16.74 3.77
C MET A 565 -5.36 -17.27 4.39
N GLN A 566 -6.32 -17.69 3.58
CA GLN A 566 -7.63 -18.15 4.06
C GLN A 566 -7.60 -19.62 4.48
N ASP A 567 -7.02 -20.48 3.67
CA ASP A 567 -6.97 -21.93 3.91
C ASP A 567 -5.87 -22.64 3.12
N VAL A 568 -5.42 -23.80 3.59
CA VAL A 568 -4.42 -24.65 2.95
C VAL A 568 -4.94 -26.08 2.85
N ALA A 569 -5.05 -26.60 1.62
CA ALA A 569 -5.49 -27.97 1.37
C ALA A 569 -4.32 -28.96 1.52
N ARG A 570 -4.63 -30.22 1.84
CA ARG A 570 -3.63 -31.30 1.97
C ARG A 570 -2.85 -31.58 0.68
N ASP A 571 -3.42 -31.24 -0.49
CA ASP A 571 -2.76 -31.39 -1.80
C ASP A 571 -1.85 -30.19 -2.17
N GLY A 572 -1.69 -29.23 -1.26
CA GLY A 572 -0.84 -28.04 -1.43
C GLY A 572 -1.48 -26.87 -2.15
N ARG A 573 -2.79 -26.94 -2.44
CA ARG A 573 -3.54 -25.76 -2.90
C ARG A 573 -3.79 -24.81 -1.74
N VAL A 574 -3.77 -23.51 -2.01
CA VAL A 574 -3.94 -22.45 -1.01
C VAL A 574 -5.03 -21.49 -1.46
N LEU A 575 -5.90 -21.09 -0.53
CA LEU A 575 -6.83 -19.99 -0.74
C LEU A 575 -6.22 -18.69 -0.19
N LEU A 576 -6.08 -17.71 -1.06
CA LEU A 576 -5.59 -16.38 -0.71
C LEU A 576 -6.63 -15.32 -1.05
N SER A 577 -6.91 -14.41 -0.12
CA SER A 577 -7.62 -13.17 -0.43
C SER A 577 -6.60 -12.05 -0.67
N ALA A 578 -6.68 -11.40 -1.82
CA ALA A 578 -6.01 -10.13 -2.05
C ALA A 578 -6.99 -9.00 -1.69
N VAL A 579 -6.66 -8.29 -0.63
CA VAL A 579 -7.50 -7.23 -0.05
C VAL A 579 -6.94 -5.88 -0.48
N ASN A 580 -7.78 -5.05 -1.07
CA ASN A 580 -7.50 -3.64 -1.30
C ASN A 580 -8.30 -2.84 -0.28
N SER A 581 -7.63 -2.44 0.80
CA SER A 581 -8.22 -1.64 1.88
C SER A 581 -7.92 -0.18 1.65
N ARG A 582 -8.95 0.66 1.70
CA ARG A 582 -8.82 2.11 1.68
C ARG A 582 -9.40 2.69 2.95
N LEU A 583 -8.62 3.51 3.62
CA LEU A 583 -9.08 4.38 4.71
C LEU A 583 -9.27 5.79 4.16
N GLY A 584 -10.53 6.22 4.04
CA GLY A 584 -10.92 7.57 3.64
C GLY A 584 -11.22 8.46 4.84
N ILE A 585 -11.31 9.77 4.62
CA ILE A 585 -11.74 10.76 5.62
C ILE A 585 -12.96 11.49 5.11
N LEU A 586 -14.12 11.21 5.69
CA LEU A 586 -15.33 11.97 5.47
C LEU A 586 -15.30 13.23 6.33
N TYR A 587 -15.43 14.40 5.71
CA TYR A 587 -15.61 15.69 6.39
C TYR A 587 -16.95 16.31 6.01
N VAL A 588 -17.67 16.80 7.03
CA VAL A 588 -18.92 17.55 6.87
C VAL A 588 -18.75 18.91 7.52
N PRO A 589 -18.92 20.00 6.74
CA PRO A 589 -18.77 21.36 7.24
C PRO A 589 -19.91 21.79 8.17
N PRO A 590 -19.76 22.91 8.93
CA PRO A 590 -20.73 23.36 9.94
C PRO A 590 -22.11 23.66 9.39
N ASP A 591 -22.21 24.10 8.13
CA ASP A 591 -23.44 24.44 7.43
C ASP A 591 -24.19 23.22 6.87
N GLY A 592 -23.61 22.02 7.04
CA GLY A 592 -24.16 20.78 6.51
C GLY A 592 -24.16 20.68 5.00
N SER A 593 -23.39 21.52 4.31
CA SER A 593 -23.24 21.47 2.87
C SER A 593 -22.56 20.18 2.41
N THR A 594 -22.17 20.09 1.15
CA THR A 594 -21.65 18.85 0.54
C THR A 594 -20.50 18.21 1.33
N GLU A 595 -20.67 16.95 1.67
CA GLU A 595 -19.65 16.08 2.25
C GLU A 595 -18.41 16.03 1.36
N ARG A 596 -17.22 15.98 1.96
CA ARG A 596 -15.94 15.95 1.25
C ARG A 596 -15.08 14.79 1.71
N ASP A 597 -14.47 14.09 0.77
CA ASP A 597 -13.37 13.17 1.09
C ASP A 597 -12.07 13.99 1.23
N LEU A 598 -11.55 14.05 2.44
CA LEU A 598 -10.30 14.73 2.77
C LEU A 598 -9.14 13.77 2.99
N ALA A 599 -9.23 12.48 2.60
CA ALA A 599 -8.10 11.58 2.61
C ALA A 599 -6.97 12.12 1.72
N TRP A 600 -5.74 11.79 2.08
CA TRP A 600 -4.55 12.23 1.33
C TRP A 600 -3.98 11.11 0.47
N LEU A 601 -3.77 9.93 1.07
CA LEU A 601 -3.35 8.70 0.41
C LEU A 601 -4.40 7.59 0.68
N ASP A 602 -3.98 6.33 0.69
CA ASP A 602 -4.89 5.20 0.80
C ASP A 602 -5.24 4.77 2.24
N ALA A 603 -4.52 5.30 3.25
CA ALA A 603 -4.69 4.89 4.63
C ALA A 603 -4.71 6.07 5.62
N SER A 604 -5.56 7.06 5.33
CA SER A 604 -5.71 8.28 6.12
C SER A 604 -6.63 8.07 7.33
N LEU A 605 -6.12 8.31 8.53
CA LEU A 605 -6.85 8.19 9.79
C LEU A 605 -6.96 9.55 10.49
N VAL A 606 -8.18 10.06 10.66
CA VAL A 606 -8.43 11.35 11.32
C VAL A 606 -8.15 11.24 12.83
N TYR A 607 -7.62 12.31 13.40
CA TYR A 607 -7.42 12.44 14.85
C TYR A 607 -8.14 13.65 15.44
N GLU A 608 -8.01 14.81 14.83
CA GLU A 608 -8.53 16.05 15.40
C GLU A 608 -8.99 17.04 14.33
N LEU A 609 -10.03 17.79 14.66
CA LEU A 609 -10.51 18.93 13.90
C LEU A 609 -10.34 20.17 14.79
N SER A 610 -9.75 21.26 14.27
CA SER A 610 -9.63 22.51 15.03
C SER A 610 -10.99 23.03 15.47
N ASP A 611 -11.05 23.83 16.55
CA ASP A 611 -12.29 24.34 17.13
C ASP A 611 -13.15 25.12 16.12
N ASP A 612 -12.51 25.85 15.21
CA ASP A 612 -13.15 26.59 14.12
C ASP A 612 -13.41 25.75 12.86
N ALA A 613 -13.15 24.45 12.91
CA ALA A 613 -13.31 23.48 11.82
C ALA A 613 -12.49 23.79 10.55
N LYS A 614 -11.43 24.62 10.62
CA LYS A 614 -10.63 25.00 9.46
C LYS A 614 -9.40 24.12 9.22
N LEU A 615 -8.89 23.44 10.27
CA LEU A 615 -7.73 22.57 10.20
C LEU A 615 -8.11 21.13 10.56
N LEU A 616 -7.64 20.19 9.78
CA LEU A 616 -7.79 18.74 9.98
C LEU A 616 -6.43 18.12 10.25
N LEU A 617 -6.28 17.49 11.42
CA LEU A 617 -5.10 16.72 11.82
C LEU A 617 -5.38 15.23 11.63
N PHE A 618 -4.53 14.56 10.88
CA PHE A 618 -4.67 13.14 10.58
C PHE A 618 -3.31 12.46 10.44
N VAL A 619 -3.30 11.16 10.46
CA VAL A 619 -2.12 10.36 10.16
C VAL A 619 -2.33 9.54 8.90
N GLU A 620 -1.24 9.27 8.22
CA GLU A 620 -1.19 8.37 7.07
C GLU A 620 -0.43 7.11 7.46
N LEU A 621 -1.13 5.98 7.49
CA LEU A 621 -0.58 4.71 7.92
C LEU A 621 0.31 4.07 6.86
N SER A 622 0.03 4.32 5.58
CA SER A 622 0.81 3.81 4.45
C SER A 622 2.18 4.47 4.28
N GLY A 623 2.35 5.68 4.82
CA GLY A 623 3.58 6.48 4.72
C GLY A 623 4.43 6.49 6.00
N GLY A 624 4.23 5.54 6.91
CA GLY A 624 4.87 5.51 8.22
C GLY A 624 6.35 5.12 8.20
N GLU A 625 7.05 5.39 9.30
CA GLU A 625 8.43 4.98 9.55
C GLU A 625 8.47 4.05 10.78
N GLY A 626 8.75 2.78 10.57
CA GLY A 626 8.74 1.76 11.62
C GLY A 626 7.38 1.66 12.33
N ARG A 627 7.32 2.06 13.61
CA ARG A 627 6.10 2.07 14.43
C ARG A 627 5.32 3.37 14.36
N ASN A 628 5.83 4.36 13.65
CA ASN A 628 5.29 5.72 13.64
C ASN A 628 4.59 6.00 12.32
N ALA A 629 3.35 6.45 12.39
CA ALA A 629 2.60 6.92 11.23
C ALA A 629 3.10 8.31 10.80
N ALA A 630 2.93 8.65 9.53
CA ALA A 630 3.21 10.00 9.06
C ALA A 630 2.07 10.95 9.47
N ILE A 631 2.40 12.05 10.17
CA ILE A 631 1.44 13.04 10.66
C ILE A 631 1.29 14.15 9.64
N TYR A 632 0.06 14.47 9.30
CA TYR A 632 -0.33 15.51 8.35
C TYR A 632 -1.30 16.50 8.94
N LEU A 633 -1.17 17.74 8.52
CA LEU A 633 -2.13 18.82 8.75
C LEU A 633 -2.61 19.38 7.41
N ARG A 634 -3.90 19.59 7.25
CA ARG A 634 -4.46 20.26 6.07
C ARG A 634 -5.63 21.16 6.42
N LYS A 635 -5.93 22.09 5.54
CA LYS A 635 -7.15 22.89 5.64
C LYS A 635 -8.35 22.07 5.16
N THR A 636 -9.51 22.31 5.77
CA THR A 636 -10.77 21.65 5.40
C THR A 636 -11.37 22.14 4.09
N ASP A 637 -10.77 23.18 3.47
CA ASP A 637 -11.12 23.68 2.13
C ASP A 637 -10.68 22.75 1.00
N GLY A 638 -9.92 21.69 1.30
CA GLY A 638 -9.39 20.74 0.32
C GLY A 638 -7.97 21.07 -0.17
N SER A 639 -7.32 22.11 0.36
CA SER A 639 -5.92 22.42 0.08
C SER A 639 -5.01 21.22 0.37
N ALA A 640 -3.82 21.21 -0.24
CA ALA A 640 -2.84 20.13 -0.06
C ALA A 640 -2.48 19.92 1.41
N ALA A 641 -2.30 18.66 1.81
CA ALA A 641 -1.86 18.29 3.13
C ALA A 641 -0.36 18.55 3.30
N VAL A 642 0.04 19.01 4.47
CA VAL A 642 1.44 19.25 4.84
C VAL A 642 1.87 18.17 5.81
N ARG A 643 2.94 17.42 5.48
CA ARG A 643 3.54 16.45 6.40
C ARG A 643 4.36 17.19 7.44
N LEU A 644 4.06 16.95 8.72
CA LEU A 644 4.76 17.56 9.85
C LEU A 644 5.91 16.69 10.38
N GLY A 645 5.75 15.36 10.33
CA GLY A 645 6.74 14.41 10.85
C GLY A 645 6.16 13.03 11.04
N TYR A 646 6.77 12.25 11.94
CA TYR A 646 6.36 10.88 12.26
C TYR A 646 6.04 10.73 13.74
N GLY A 647 4.96 10.04 14.04
CA GLY A 647 4.50 9.76 15.41
C GLY A 647 3.10 9.18 15.42
N ASN A 648 2.54 9.03 16.61
CA ASN A 648 1.22 8.45 16.81
C ASN A 648 0.42 9.34 17.77
N ARG A 649 -0.93 9.22 17.72
CA ARG A 649 -1.86 9.95 18.58
C ARG A 649 -1.60 11.46 18.61
N PRO A 650 -1.57 12.12 17.44
CA PRO A 650 -1.31 13.54 17.38
C PRO A 650 -2.44 14.36 17.97
N SER A 651 -2.10 15.48 18.63
CA SER A 651 -3.02 16.48 19.16
C SER A 651 -2.53 17.88 18.82
N LEU A 652 -3.43 18.75 18.34
CA LEU A 652 -3.14 20.11 17.91
C LEU A 652 -3.14 21.06 19.10
N SER A 653 -2.14 21.95 19.20
CA SER A 653 -2.14 22.99 20.22
C SER A 653 -3.29 23.97 20.02
N PRO A 654 -3.84 24.59 21.09
CA PRO A 654 -4.95 25.54 20.99
C PRO A 654 -4.69 26.74 20.06
N ASP A 655 -3.43 27.17 19.94
CA ASP A 655 -3.00 28.25 19.03
C ASP A 655 -2.69 27.76 17.60
N GLY A 656 -2.80 26.44 17.36
CA GLY A 656 -2.59 25.81 16.07
C GLY A 656 -1.12 25.76 15.59
N LYS A 657 -0.15 26.12 16.43
CA LYS A 657 1.27 26.23 16.03
C LYS A 657 2.08 24.97 16.25
N TRP A 658 1.60 24.06 17.09
CA TRP A 658 2.29 22.81 17.44
C TRP A 658 1.38 21.61 17.35
N VAL A 659 1.95 20.48 17.01
CA VAL A 659 1.33 19.16 17.13
C VAL A 659 2.13 18.32 18.12
N LEU A 660 1.49 17.93 19.21
CA LEU A 660 2.02 16.98 20.18
C LEU A 660 1.78 15.56 19.66
N CYS A 661 2.77 14.68 19.73
CA CYS A 661 2.62 13.29 19.36
C CYS A 661 3.52 12.36 20.18
N ILE A 662 3.23 11.07 20.13
CA ILE A 662 4.04 10.01 20.74
C ILE A 662 4.86 9.35 19.63
N ARG A 663 6.18 9.36 19.76
CA ARG A 663 7.10 8.63 18.90
C ARG A 663 7.54 7.35 19.58
N TYR A 664 7.32 6.22 18.92
CA TYR A 664 7.77 4.91 19.41
C TYR A 664 9.14 4.58 18.84
N GLU A 665 10.08 4.30 19.75
CA GLU A 665 11.44 3.84 19.46
C GLU A 665 11.63 2.42 20.02
N PRO A 666 12.62 1.64 19.58
CA PRO A 666 12.89 0.34 20.15
C PRO A 666 13.10 0.41 21.68
N GLY A 667 12.19 -0.19 22.44
CA GLY A 667 12.25 -0.29 23.91
C GLY A 667 11.72 0.92 24.69
N HIS A 668 11.38 2.06 24.06
CA HIS A 668 10.86 3.25 24.75
C HIS A 668 9.94 4.09 23.86
N SER A 669 9.24 5.05 24.45
CA SER A 669 8.45 6.03 23.74
C SER A 669 8.84 7.45 24.15
N GLN A 670 8.59 8.42 23.29
CA GLN A 670 8.97 9.83 23.47
C GLN A 670 7.78 10.74 23.19
N LEU A 671 7.66 11.85 23.90
CA LEU A 671 6.75 12.94 23.54
C LEU A 671 7.50 13.91 22.63
N LEU A 672 6.87 14.25 21.49
CA LEU A 672 7.46 15.12 20.48
C LEU A 672 6.50 16.24 20.13
N LEU A 673 7.01 17.48 20.05
CA LEU A 673 6.31 18.63 19.50
C LEU A 673 6.79 18.88 18.07
N LEU A 674 5.88 18.85 17.12
CA LEU A 674 6.12 19.14 15.71
C LEU A 674 5.57 20.54 15.40
N PRO A 675 6.34 21.46 14.79
CA PRO A 675 5.81 22.77 14.40
C PRO A 675 4.87 22.63 13.20
N THR A 676 3.78 23.40 13.16
CA THR A 676 2.85 23.44 12.02
C THR A 676 3.31 24.40 10.92
N GLY A 677 4.32 25.23 11.21
CA GLY A 677 5.00 26.16 10.31
C GLY A 677 6.51 25.93 10.31
N PRO A 678 7.31 26.91 9.82
CA PRO A 678 8.77 26.84 9.90
C PRO A 678 9.24 26.74 11.36
N GLY A 679 10.12 25.79 11.66
CA GLY A 679 10.64 25.55 12.99
C GLY A 679 11.24 24.15 13.15
N GLU A 680 11.88 23.92 14.28
CA GLU A 680 12.45 22.62 14.64
C GLU A 680 11.54 21.90 15.62
N SER A 681 11.50 20.55 15.53
CA SER A 681 10.79 19.72 16.50
C SER A 681 11.44 19.79 17.87
N ARG A 682 10.63 19.70 18.93
CA ARG A 682 11.10 19.68 20.33
C ARG A 682 10.78 18.33 20.96
N LEU A 683 11.80 17.71 21.56
CA LEU A 683 11.64 16.49 22.33
C LEU A 683 11.32 16.86 23.79
N LEU A 684 10.21 16.31 24.30
CA LEU A 684 9.80 16.43 25.71
C LEU A 684 10.04 15.07 26.37
N ASN A 685 11.28 14.81 26.79
CA ASN A 685 11.62 13.49 27.31
C ASN A 685 11.66 13.50 28.85
N VAL A 686 10.95 12.56 29.46
CA VAL A 686 11.03 12.26 30.89
C VAL A 686 11.66 10.89 31.03
N GLU A 687 12.78 10.81 31.71
CA GLU A 687 13.55 9.57 31.84
C GLU A 687 12.71 8.44 32.46
N GLY A 688 12.75 7.26 31.85
CA GLY A 688 12.06 6.06 32.31
C GLY A 688 10.53 6.05 32.08
N MET A 689 9.96 7.05 31.41
CA MET A 689 8.54 7.14 31.15
C MET A 689 8.16 6.44 29.83
N ARG A 690 7.07 5.67 29.86
CA ARG A 690 6.39 5.15 28.68
C ARG A 690 5.04 5.86 28.52
N TYR A 691 4.78 6.42 27.32
CA TYR A 691 3.59 7.21 27.04
C TYR A 691 2.55 6.38 26.30
N GLU A 692 1.27 6.47 26.73
CA GLU A 692 0.12 5.87 26.05
C GLU A 692 -0.73 6.90 25.28
N SER A 693 -0.95 8.09 25.86
CA SER A 693 -1.69 9.19 25.24
C SER A 693 -1.19 10.52 25.74
N ALA A 694 -1.36 11.57 24.95
CA ALA A 694 -1.05 12.92 25.33
C ALA A 694 -1.97 13.92 24.64
N GLU A 695 -2.37 15.00 25.33
CA GLU A 695 -3.19 16.08 24.79
C GLU A 695 -2.86 17.42 25.46
N TRP A 696 -3.20 18.51 24.77
CA TRP A 696 -2.96 19.85 25.26
C TRP A 696 -3.99 20.31 26.30
N PHE A 697 -3.53 21.10 27.26
CA PHE A 697 -4.41 21.97 28.03
C PHE A 697 -4.86 23.17 27.16
N PRO A 698 -6.04 23.76 27.48
CA PRO A 698 -6.55 24.93 26.77
C PRO A 698 -5.63 26.16 26.83
N ASP A 699 -4.76 26.24 27.84
CA ASP A 699 -3.79 27.33 27.99
C ASP A 699 -2.59 27.26 27.02
N GLY A 700 -2.43 26.11 26.32
CA GLY A 700 -1.31 25.87 25.39
C GLY A 700 0.06 25.80 26.06
N LYS A 701 0.13 25.72 27.40
CA LYS A 701 1.38 25.69 28.19
C LYS A 701 1.56 24.36 28.91
N ARG A 702 0.48 23.65 29.17
CA ARG A 702 0.46 22.37 29.89
C ARG A 702 0.00 21.25 28.98
N ILE A 703 0.50 20.05 29.26
CA ILE A 703 0.16 18.80 28.58
C ILE A 703 -0.35 17.82 29.62
N LEU A 704 -1.50 17.19 29.32
CA LEU A 704 -1.99 16.03 30.02
C LEU A 704 -1.46 14.80 29.30
N PHE A 705 -0.79 13.89 29.99
CA PHE A 705 -0.41 12.62 29.39
C PHE A 705 -0.66 11.45 30.31
N THR A 706 -0.97 10.30 29.70
CA THR A 706 -1.11 9.02 30.40
C THR A 706 0.10 8.17 30.06
N GLY A 707 0.69 7.57 31.09
CA GLY A 707 1.86 6.73 30.93
C GLY A 707 2.27 6.06 32.22
N ASN A 708 3.31 5.24 32.18
CA ASN A 708 3.85 4.54 33.32
C ASN A 708 5.36 4.60 33.38
N GLN A 709 5.90 4.59 34.58
CA GLN A 709 7.31 4.32 34.85
C GLN A 709 7.53 2.81 34.92
N ALA A 710 8.75 2.36 34.64
CA ALA A 710 9.08 0.94 34.67
C ALA A 710 8.76 0.30 36.05
N GLY A 711 7.95 -0.75 36.01
CA GLY A 711 7.52 -1.46 37.22
C GLY A 711 6.31 -0.87 37.97
N HIS A 712 5.73 0.24 37.49
CA HIS A 712 4.54 0.88 38.03
C HIS A 712 3.35 0.79 37.08
N PRO A 713 2.11 0.67 37.59
CA PRO A 713 0.91 0.78 36.78
C PRO A 713 0.79 2.14 36.10
N VAL A 714 0.01 2.18 35.02
CA VAL A 714 -0.29 3.41 34.27
C VAL A 714 -1.02 4.41 35.16
N ARG A 715 -0.70 5.70 34.99
CA ARG A 715 -1.41 6.82 35.64
C ARG A 715 -1.34 8.05 34.76
N THR A 716 -2.10 9.10 35.09
CA THR A 716 -2.12 10.34 34.34
C THR A 716 -1.31 11.43 35.02
N TRP A 717 -0.64 12.24 34.22
CA TRP A 717 0.33 13.25 34.62
C TRP A 717 0.01 14.58 33.93
N ILE A 718 0.37 15.69 34.59
CA ILE A 718 0.48 17.01 33.96
C ILE A 718 1.96 17.33 33.77
N TYR A 719 2.29 17.80 32.59
CA TYR A 719 3.60 18.36 32.26
C TYR A 719 3.48 19.83 31.90
N ASP A 720 4.15 20.70 32.66
CA ASP A 720 4.24 22.13 32.37
C ASP A 720 5.46 22.36 31.49
N LEU A 721 5.27 22.97 30.31
CA LEU A 721 6.35 23.25 29.36
C LEU A 721 7.42 24.21 29.89
N ASP A 722 7.02 25.10 30.81
CA ASP A 722 7.89 26.12 31.44
C ASP A 722 8.23 25.75 32.91
N GLY A 723 7.78 24.58 33.38
CA GLY A 723 7.81 24.18 34.80
C GLY A 723 8.86 23.11 35.17
N GLU A 724 8.77 22.59 36.41
CA GLU A 724 9.72 21.65 37.04
C GLU A 724 9.53 20.16 36.68
N GLY A 725 8.86 19.84 35.57
CA GLY A 725 8.66 18.44 35.13
C GLY A 725 7.26 17.87 35.46
N PRO A 726 7.02 16.56 35.19
CA PRO A 726 5.67 15.99 35.27
C PRO A 726 5.22 15.76 36.72
N LYS A 727 3.95 16.10 37.00
CA LYS A 727 3.29 15.84 38.28
C LYS A 727 2.12 14.87 38.09
N PRO A 728 2.03 13.76 38.87
CA PRO A 728 0.91 12.85 38.77
C PRO A 728 -0.37 13.47 39.34
N ILE A 729 -1.49 13.25 38.66
CA ILE A 729 -2.82 13.79 39.07
C ILE A 729 -3.85 12.70 39.33
N THR A 730 -3.56 11.46 38.95
CA THR A 730 -4.45 10.32 39.26
C THR A 730 -3.72 9.26 40.08
N PRO A 731 -4.44 8.41 40.83
CA PRO A 731 -3.89 7.18 41.39
C PRO A 731 -3.37 6.25 40.30
N GLU A 732 -2.52 5.29 40.70
CA GLU A 732 -2.08 4.22 39.81
C GLU A 732 -3.27 3.40 39.30
N GLY A 733 -3.22 2.96 38.05
CA GLY A 733 -4.31 2.27 37.34
C GLY A 733 -5.37 3.20 36.72
N VAL A 734 -5.43 4.48 37.10
CA VAL A 734 -6.47 5.42 36.62
C VAL A 734 -5.97 6.26 35.44
N ARG A 735 -6.71 6.18 34.33
CA ARG A 735 -6.47 6.91 33.10
C ARG A 735 -7.43 8.09 32.98
N ALA A 736 -6.90 9.29 32.84
CA ALA A 736 -7.68 10.49 32.53
C ALA A 736 -7.47 10.94 31.08
N THR A 737 -8.44 11.60 30.54
CA THR A 737 -8.45 12.17 29.18
C THR A 737 -9.34 13.40 29.15
N ARG A 738 -9.28 14.18 28.06
CA ARG A 738 -10.19 15.30 27.78
C ARG A 738 -10.26 16.36 28.88
N VAL A 739 -9.29 17.24 28.91
CA VAL A 739 -9.30 18.42 29.78
C VAL A 739 -10.48 19.33 29.42
N SER A 740 -11.18 19.85 30.42
CA SER A 740 -12.28 20.82 30.23
C SER A 740 -11.77 22.12 29.61
N PRO A 741 -12.59 22.86 28.85
CA PRO A 741 -12.19 24.13 28.23
C PRO A 741 -11.72 25.23 29.21
N ASP A 742 -12.14 25.18 30.47
CA ASP A 742 -11.66 26.05 31.53
C ASP A 742 -10.33 25.61 32.16
N GLY A 743 -9.85 24.40 31.79
CA GLY A 743 -8.60 23.88 32.29
C GLY A 743 -8.61 23.38 33.73
N HIS A 744 -9.78 23.22 34.39
CA HIS A 744 -9.88 22.83 35.79
C HIS A 744 -10.28 21.37 36.01
N SER A 745 -10.91 20.73 35.06
CA SER A 745 -11.38 19.35 35.18
C SER A 745 -10.85 18.46 34.06
N PHE A 746 -10.82 17.16 34.31
CA PHE A 746 -10.51 16.12 33.31
C PHE A 746 -11.50 14.97 33.40
N VAL A 747 -11.63 14.22 32.33
CA VAL A 747 -12.54 13.08 32.23
C VAL A 747 -11.82 11.78 32.61
N ILE A 748 -12.45 10.97 33.42
CA ILE A 748 -12.07 9.56 33.71
C ILE A 748 -13.16 8.67 33.13
N ALA A 749 -12.84 7.86 32.13
CA ALA A 749 -13.73 6.89 31.53
C ALA A 749 -13.30 5.47 31.93
N GLU A 750 -14.08 4.81 32.75
CA GLU A 750 -13.97 3.40 33.09
C GLU A 750 -14.99 2.58 32.29
N ALA A 751 -14.91 1.26 32.26
CA ALA A 751 -15.70 0.38 31.40
C ALA A 751 -17.23 0.72 31.35
N HIS A 752 -17.81 1.15 32.46
CA HIS A 752 -19.23 1.45 32.57
C HIS A 752 -19.52 2.78 33.29
N LYS A 753 -18.50 3.61 33.53
CA LYS A 753 -18.65 4.78 34.37
C LYS A 753 -17.86 5.96 33.84
N LEU A 754 -18.49 7.13 33.81
CA LEU A 754 -17.88 8.39 33.44
C LEU A 754 -17.82 9.31 34.66
N SER A 755 -16.62 9.77 35.00
CA SER A 755 -16.37 10.64 36.14
C SER A 755 -15.54 11.86 35.72
N LEU A 756 -15.68 12.95 36.49
CA LEU A 756 -14.81 14.13 36.38
C LEU A 756 -13.86 14.18 37.57
N GLY A 757 -12.58 14.33 37.29
CA GLY A 757 -11.56 14.68 38.27
C GLY A 757 -11.26 16.17 38.23
N ASP A 758 -10.83 16.73 39.38
CA ASP A 758 -10.37 18.10 39.51
C ASP A 758 -8.84 18.13 39.46
N ILE A 759 -8.26 19.09 38.71
CA ILE A 759 -6.82 19.22 38.56
C ILE A 759 -6.12 19.60 39.86
N SER A 760 -6.84 20.32 40.74
CA SER A 760 -6.34 20.67 42.08
C SER A 760 -6.32 19.47 43.06
N GLY A 761 -6.85 18.33 42.66
CA GLY A 761 -6.99 17.12 43.46
C GLY A 761 -8.39 16.92 44.04
N GLY A 762 -8.62 15.78 44.66
CA GLY A 762 -9.93 15.41 45.22
C GLY A 762 -10.46 14.10 44.63
N SER A 763 -11.58 13.63 45.20
CA SER A 763 -12.26 12.41 44.75
C SER A 763 -13.02 12.69 43.45
N PRO A 764 -12.86 11.86 42.40
CA PRO A 764 -13.59 12.02 41.14
C PRO A 764 -15.12 11.97 41.34
N ARG A 765 -15.85 12.84 40.68
CA ARG A 765 -17.30 12.91 40.71
C ARG A 765 -17.90 12.15 39.52
N THR A 766 -18.68 11.12 39.76
CA THR A 766 -19.44 10.43 38.72
C THR A 766 -20.48 11.34 38.08
N ILE A 767 -20.52 11.39 36.76
CA ILE A 767 -21.45 12.22 35.98
C ILE A 767 -22.42 11.40 35.11
N SER A 768 -22.08 10.19 34.69
CA SER A 768 -22.95 9.31 33.93
C SER A 768 -22.47 7.85 33.97
N ASP A 769 -23.40 6.93 33.68
CA ASP A 769 -23.02 5.58 33.28
C ASP A 769 -22.76 5.54 31.76
N LEU A 770 -21.79 4.75 31.32
CA LEU A 770 -21.48 4.49 29.92
C LEU A 770 -22.13 3.20 29.44
N GLN A 771 -22.76 3.26 28.29
CA GLN A 771 -23.26 2.06 27.61
C GLN A 771 -22.07 1.29 26.98
N SER A 772 -22.27 0.01 26.71
CA SER A 772 -21.25 -0.81 26.04
C SER A 772 -20.86 -0.18 24.69
N GLY A 773 -19.55 0.02 24.47
CA GLY A 773 -19.02 0.64 23.24
C GLY A 773 -19.15 2.17 23.17
N GLU A 774 -19.72 2.83 24.20
CA GLU A 774 -19.80 4.28 24.26
C GLU A 774 -18.45 4.89 24.68
N THR A 775 -17.99 5.92 23.98
CA THR A 775 -16.70 6.58 24.23
C THR A 775 -16.82 8.11 24.16
N VAL A 776 -15.97 8.80 24.93
CA VAL A 776 -15.92 10.27 24.95
C VAL A 776 -15.18 10.77 23.69
N VAL A 777 -15.80 11.73 23.00
CA VAL A 777 -15.20 12.37 21.81
C VAL A 777 -14.45 13.63 22.24
N ARG A 778 -15.15 14.63 22.77
CA ARG A 778 -14.59 15.90 23.24
C ARG A 778 -15.57 16.70 24.11
N TRP A 779 -15.05 17.74 24.73
CA TRP A 779 -15.88 18.79 25.31
C TRP A 779 -16.50 19.72 24.25
N GLY A 780 -17.70 20.20 24.48
CA GLY A 780 -18.21 21.37 23.79
C GLY A 780 -17.41 22.61 24.19
N GLY A 781 -17.31 23.58 23.29
CA GLY A 781 -16.52 24.80 23.51
C GLY A 781 -17.01 25.66 24.67
N ASP A 782 -18.29 25.49 25.08
CA ASP A 782 -18.91 26.16 26.25
C ASP A 782 -18.60 25.50 27.61
N GLY A 783 -17.89 24.36 27.60
CA GLY A 783 -17.58 23.57 28.79
C GLY A 783 -18.79 22.92 29.49
N ARG A 784 -20.00 23.07 28.92
CA ARG A 784 -21.22 22.53 29.47
C ARG A 784 -21.50 21.09 29.06
N TYR A 785 -21.17 20.75 27.83
CA TYR A 785 -21.45 19.43 27.25
C TYR A 785 -20.22 18.61 26.99
N LEU A 786 -20.35 17.29 27.18
CA LEU A 786 -19.43 16.27 26.64
C LEU A 786 -20.13 15.58 25.48
N PHE A 787 -19.45 15.48 24.33
CA PHE A 787 -19.89 14.68 23.22
C PHE A 787 -19.41 13.23 23.41
N LEU A 788 -20.35 12.31 23.30
CA LEU A 788 -20.13 10.86 23.38
C LEU A 788 -20.47 10.24 22.04
N ARG A 789 -19.78 9.17 21.66
CA ARG A 789 -20.12 8.38 20.49
C ARG A 789 -20.35 6.92 20.85
N GLN A 790 -21.22 6.26 20.13
CA GLN A 790 -21.43 4.81 20.14
C GLN A 790 -21.48 4.31 18.70
N LEU A 791 -20.72 3.25 18.40
CA LEU A 791 -20.72 2.62 17.08
C LEU A 791 -21.79 1.53 17.05
N GLU A 792 -22.71 1.60 16.10
CA GLU A 792 -23.78 0.61 15.88
C GLU A 792 -23.77 0.17 14.40
N GLY A 793 -23.05 -0.91 14.10
CA GLY A 793 -22.87 -1.40 12.73
C GLY A 793 -22.19 -0.35 11.84
N ASP A 794 -22.91 0.11 10.80
CA ASP A 794 -22.48 1.13 9.84
C ASP A 794 -22.79 2.56 10.27
N THR A 795 -23.22 2.77 11.50
CA THR A 795 -23.61 4.10 12.00
C THR A 795 -22.85 4.49 13.26
N ILE A 796 -22.58 5.79 13.42
CA ILE A 796 -22.12 6.37 14.67
C ILE A 796 -23.27 7.17 15.26
N ARG A 797 -23.73 6.81 16.43
CA ARG A 797 -24.67 7.59 17.22
C ARG A 797 -23.87 8.54 18.11
N VAL A 798 -24.08 9.83 17.94
CA VAL A 798 -23.47 10.89 18.77
C VAL A 798 -24.51 11.41 19.74
N SER A 799 -24.17 11.45 21.02
CA SER A 799 -24.97 12.05 22.08
C SER A 799 -24.19 13.17 22.77
N ARG A 800 -24.91 14.12 23.39
CA ARG A 800 -24.31 15.15 24.25
C ARG A 800 -24.78 14.94 25.69
N LEU A 801 -23.87 14.98 26.62
CA LEU A 801 -24.08 14.87 28.05
C LEU A 801 -23.89 16.25 28.67
N ASP A 802 -24.95 16.82 29.24
CA ASP A 802 -24.87 18.03 30.09
C ASP A 802 -24.22 17.63 31.42
N VAL A 803 -23.03 18.16 31.69
CA VAL A 803 -22.21 17.80 32.85
C VAL A 803 -22.82 18.31 34.16
N SER A 804 -23.59 19.40 34.13
CA SER A 804 -24.23 19.99 35.29
C SER A 804 -25.52 19.25 35.69
N THR A 805 -26.38 18.98 34.72
CA THR A 805 -27.66 18.28 34.94
C THR A 805 -27.56 16.76 34.84
N ARG A 806 -26.46 16.24 34.33
CA ARG A 806 -26.22 14.81 34.04
C ARG A 806 -27.22 14.22 33.04
N ARG A 807 -27.85 15.05 32.24
CA ARG A 807 -28.82 14.65 31.22
C ARG A 807 -28.09 14.33 29.92
N LYS A 808 -28.31 13.11 29.39
CA LYS A 808 -27.83 12.68 28.09
C LYS A 808 -28.92 12.85 27.03
N GLU A 809 -28.58 13.48 25.90
CA GLU A 809 -29.49 13.73 24.79
C GLU A 809 -28.90 13.25 23.49
N PRO A 810 -29.66 12.60 22.58
CA PRO A 810 -29.22 12.34 21.24
C PRO A 810 -28.83 13.64 20.53
N TRP A 811 -27.72 13.65 19.84
CA TRP A 811 -27.24 14.81 19.10
C TRP A 811 -27.33 14.61 17.60
N ARG A 812 -26.68 13.54 17.08
CA ARG A 812 -26.63 13.27 15.65
C ARG A 812 -26.40 11.77 15.40
N VAL A 813 -26.89 11.28 14.25
CA VAL A 813 -26.57 9.95 13.73
C VAL A 813 -25.79 10.14 12.43
N LEU A 814 -24.60 9.56 12.35
CA LEU A 814 -23.72 9.62 11.19
C LEU A 814 -23.77 8.28 10.46
N LYS A 815 -23.85 8.34 9.14
CA LYS A 815 -23.77 7.15 8.27
C LYS A 815 -22.61 7.30 7.29
N VAL A 816 -21.97 6.18 6.96
CA VAL A 816 -20.97 6.19 5.90
C VAL A 816 -21.69 6.34 4.55
N PRO A 817 -21.26 7.27 3.67
CA PRO A 817 -21.94 7.53 2.40
C PRO A 817 -21.77 6.41 1.36
N GLU A 818 -20.78 5.53 1.53
CA GLU A 818 -20.48 4.46 0.59
C GLU A 818 -21.00 3.10 1.08
N PRO A 819 -21.74 2.34 0.26
CA PRO A 819 -22.16 0.99 0.59
C PRO A 819 -20.98 0.06 0.85
N GLY A 820 -21.00 -0.68 1.95
CA GLY A 820 -19.94 -1.61 2.36
C GLY A 820 -18.68 -0.96 2.93
N ALA A 821 -18.75 0.33 3.26
CA ALA A 821 -17.74 0.98 4.08
C ALA A 821 -18.18 0.98 5.56
N GLU A 822 -17.21 0.88 6.45
CA GLU A 822 -17.41 0.90 7.90
C GLU A 822 -16.66 2.07 8.52
N PHE A 823 -17.18 2.61 9.61
CA PHE A 823 -16.45 3.61 10.39
C PHE A 823 -15.23 2.99 11.06
N PHE A 824 -14.10 3.70 10.97
CA PHE A 824 -12.83 3.26 11.53
C PHE A 824 -12.15 4.40 12.31
N GLY A 825 -11.66 4.10 13.51
CA GLY A 825 -10.89 5.05 14.29
C GLY A 825 -11.71 6.15 14.99
N PRO A 826 -11.07 7.28 15.30
CA PRO A 826 -11.69 8.41 16.03
C PRO A 826 -12.74 9.15 15.20
N LEU A 827 -13.66 9.80 15.91
CA LEU A 827 -14.52 10.86 15.39
C LEU A 827 -13.96 12.21 15.88
N ALA A 828 -13.73 13.15 14.97
CA ALA A 828 -13.35 14.52 15.28
C ALA A 828 -14.54 15.45 15.08
N LEU A 829 -14.81 16.32 16.05
CA LEU A 829 -15.88 17.32 16.04
C LEU A 829 -15.30 18.71 16.21
N SER A 830 -15.94 19.75 15.63
CA SER A 830 -15.69 21.15 16.00
C SER A 830 -16.16 21.45 17.44
N ALA A 831 -15.73 22.58 18.02
CA ALA A 831 -16.10 22.95 19.38
C ALA A 831 -17.63 23.07 19.60
N ASP A 832 -18.36 23.48 18.57
CA ASP A 832 -19.85 23.60 18.59
C ASP A 832 -20.54 22.28 18.17
N GLY A 833 -19.78 21.25 17.80
CA GLY A 833 -20.29 19.95 17.35
C GLY A 833 -20.97 19.97 15.97
N LYS A 834 -20.96 21.08 15.23
CA LYS A 834 -21.65 21.19 13.95
C LYS A 834 -20.86 20.57 12.80
N ALA A 835 -19.56 20.85 12.74
CA ALA A 835 -18.66 20.19 11.79
C ALA A 835 -18.10 18.89 12.38
N TYR A 836 -17.88 17.92 11.51
CA TYR A 836 -17.22 16.68 11.93
C TYR A 836 -16.36 16.08 10.83
N ALA A 837 -15.38 15.30 11.25
CA ALA A 837 -14.61 14.44 10.38
C ALA A 837 -14.48 13.04 11.00
N CYS A 838 -14.62 12.01 10.20
CA CYS A 838 -14.43 10.62 10.62
C CYS A 838 -13.74 9.82 9.51
N SER A 839 -12.97 8.82 9.90
CA SER A 839 -12.42 7.88 8.94
C SER A 839 -13.37 6.73 8.69
N PHE A 840 -13.36 6.25 7.46
CA PHE A 840 -14.07 5.05 7.05
C PHE A 840 -13.14 4.11 6.33
N GLN A 841 -13.32 2.82 6.56
CA GLN A 841 -12.59 1.76 5.89
C GLN A 841 -13.49 1.09 4.87
N ARG A 842 -12.93 0.83 3.70
CA ARG A 842 -13.57 0.06 2.65
C ARG A 842 -12.64 -1.03 2.18
N ASP A 843 -13.05 -2.26 2.38
CA ASP A 843 -12.32 -3.44 1.95
C ASP A 843 -12.92 -4.00 0.67
N LEU A 844 -12.05 -4.26 -0.29
CA LEU A 844 -12.38 -4.93 -1.54
C LEU A 844 -11.46 -6.13 -1.67
N ALA A 845 -12.02 -7.33 -1.52
CA ALA A 845 -11.23 -8.55 -1.57
C ALA A 845 -11.57 -9.41 -2.78
N ASN A 846 -10.53 -9.97 -3.38
CA ASN A 846 -10.64 -11.00 -4.40
C ASN A 846 -10.06 -12.31 -3.88
N LEU A 847 -10.81 -13.39 -3.99
CA LEU A 847 -10.37 -14.72 -3.61
C LEU A 847 -9.66 -15.42 -4.76
N TYR A 848 -8.51 -15.98 -4.48
CA TYR A 848 -7.68 -16.74 -5.42
C TYR A 848 -7.42 -18.16 -4.92
N LEU A 849 -7.43 -19.11 -5.85
CA LEU A 849 -6.85 -20.45 -5.67
C LEU A 849 -5.41 -20.41 -6.17
N VAL A 850 -4.47 -20.76 -5.32
CA VAL A 850 -3.04 -20.75 -5.63
C VAL A 850 -2.50 -22.17 -5.61
N LYS A 851 -1.69 -22.54 -6.62
CA LYS A 851 -0.97 -23.81 -6.72
C LYS A 851 0.52 -23.55 -6.80
N GLY A 852 1.32 -24.44 -6.20
CA GLY A 852 2.78 -24.36 -6.28
C GLY A 852 3.43 -23.43 -5.27
N LEU A 853 2.70 -22.93 -4.26
CA LEU A 853 3.29 -22.24 -3.11
C LEU A 853 4.10 -23.25 -2.28
N ARG A 854 5.38 -22.92 -1.94
CA ARG A 854 6.29 -23.86 -1.26
C ARG A 854 7.10 -23.19 -0.16
#